data_38380bc958930e15f58151b73209087b
#
_entry.id   38380bc958930e15f58151b73209087b
#
_cell.length_a   1.000
_cell.length_b   1.000
_cell.length_c   1.000
_cell.angle_alpha   90.00
_cell.angle_beta   90.00
_cell.angle_gamma   90.00
#
_symmetry.space_group_name_H-M   'P 1'
#
loop_
_entity.id
_entity.type
_entity.pdbx_description
1 polymer ?
#
loop_
_entity_poly.entity_id
_entity_poly.type
_entity_poly.pdbx_seq_one_letter_code
_entity_poly.pdbx_strand_id
1 'polypeptide(L)'
;MAGRAMAGPDALPGVTISHYRILEKVGRGGMGVVHKAEDIRLHRLVALKFLSGELAHDSGALERFRREAEAASALNHPNICTIYDIGEENSLPFIAMEFLDGQMLKDCIAGGPLSLAQVLDLGAEITDGLDAAQQLGIVHRDIKPANIFVTKRGHAKILDFGLAKLNPKSADEVTLTADATVGPAEIELTTPGVVMGTAPYMSPEQVRGEALDARSDIFSFGAVLYEMATGQLAFKGATHGIVAEAILNRAPEPLHHLVQYDGLELERIVTRALQKDRNLRYQTAAGIRADLLAYKRSVGTGQVSSPPRGVPTTDAAAARAEEGLWVAVLPFKITASDKESESLADGLTEDVTAGLSRFPYLRVVAYNSAMTYKSRSLDIRAVGRELGARYVVEGSIRKGGRALRINVQLVEAASGGQLWAETYNRELGDGGPFETLDDVTDRIVATVAGGHGVLVRSMATATREKPLEEASASQLVSRWFTYVLQLKAEEHARLRAAFERVLNREPNHADAWACLSNLYCWEYVHRLNPLEKPMERALEAAWRAVTIDPACQLGWQQLAEAHFFARDYTAFRDAAERAIALNSRNSHTRAYLGLLIAFSGEWDRGLALVQRAMALNPHFPDWCYLPYFYNHYRKGEYETALQVVKKINMPEDPWPQMGIAAACGQLNHQDMARAAIELVRKHQPLYLDLKYYREDAEKWFADTSIVEQLLQGLRKLGLKDFTDSSE
;
A
#
# COMPACT_ATOMS: atom_id res chain seq x y z
N MET A 1 -1.30 5.67 -69.19
CA MET A 1 -0.38 5.41 -68.09
C MET A 1 -0.84 6.27 -66.91
N ALA A 2 -1.67 5.73 -66.05
CA ALA A 2 -2.09 6.43 -64.83
C ALA A 2 -0.95 6.41 -63.82
N GLY A 3 -0.52 7.61 -63.41
CA GLY A 3 0.52 7.76 -62.39
C GLY A 3 0.18 7.04 -61.12
N ARG A 4 1.06 6.14 -60.70
CA ARG A 4 1.01 5.43 -59.43
C ARG A 4 1.06 6.48 -58.31
N ALA A 5 -0.09 6.75 -57.69
CA ALA A 5 -0.15 7.61 -56.50
C ALA A 5 0.88 7.12 -55.46
N MET A 6 1.75 8.01 -55.00
CA MET A 6 2.80 7.66 -54.06
C MET A 6 2.17 7.28 -52.74
N ALA A 7 2.23 6.00 -52.41
CA ALA A 7 1.88 5.50 -51.09
C ALA A 7 3.05 5.86 -50.14
N GLY A 8 2.85 6.79 -49.19
CA GLY A 8 3.90 7.23 -48.29
C GLY A 8 3.40 8.26 -47.28
N PRO A 9 4.30 8.84 -46.47
CA PRO A 9 3.95 9.81 -45.43
C PRO A 9 3.16 11.03 -45.93
N ASP A 10 3.23 11.34 -47.25
CA ASP A 10 2.48 12.41 -47.91
C ASP A 10 1.35 11.87 -48.81
N ALA A 11 0.79 10.68 -48.47
CA ALA A 11 -0.31 10.09 -49.24
C ALA A 11 -1.53 11.02 -49.29
N LEU A 12 -2.08 11.17 -50.51
CA LEU A 12 -3.22 12.03 -50.76
C LEU A 12 -4.54 11.38 -50.30
N PRO A 13 -5.56 12.16 -49.93
CA PRO A 13 -6.89 11.64 -49.65
C PRO A 13 -7.43 10.74 -50.79
N GLY A 14 -8.06 9.64 -50.43
CA GLY A 14 -8.60 8.63 -51.33
C GLY A 14 -7.65 7.48 -51.69
N VAL A 15 -6.37 7.56 -51.34
CA VAL A 15 -5.41 6.46 -51.50
C VAL A 15 -5.71 5.36 -50.47
N THR A 16 -5.66 4.11 -50.92
CA THR A 16 -5.83 2.94 -50.02
C THR A 16 -4.45 2.34 -49.74
N ILE A 17 -4.15 2.15 -48.47
CA ILE A 17 -2.94 1.53 -47.96
C ILE A 17 -3.36 0.27 -47.21
N SER A 18 -2.95 -0.89 -47.70
CA SER A 18 -3.48 -2.19 -47.27
C SER A 18 -5.03 -2.20 -47.41
N HIS A 19 -5.76 -2.17 -46.30
CA HIS A 19 -7.23 -2.08 -46.28
C HIS A 19 -7.73 -0.78 -45.60
N TYR A 20 -6.86 0.25 -45.53
CA TYR A 20 -7.18 1.52 -44.93
C TYR A 20 -7.24 2.60 -46.00
N ARG A 21 -8.40 3.25 -46.17
CA ARG A 21 -8.59 4.35 -47.11
C ARG A 21 -8.29 5.68 -46.44
N ILE A 22 -7.26 6.39 -46.86
CA ILE A 22 -6.87 7.71 -46.36
C ILE A 22 -8.00 8.71 -46.59
N LEU A 23 -8.45 9.41 -45.57
CA LEU A 23 -9.46 10.45 -45.66
C LEU A 23 -8.83 11.85 -45.64
N GLU A 24 -7.99 12.13 -44.65
CA GLU A 24 -7.33 13.41 -44.46
C GLU A 24 -6.05 13.27 -43.62
N LYS A 25 -5.14 14.24 -43.76
CA LYS A 25 -3.96 14.36 -42.92
C LYS A 25 -4.35 15.09 -41.64
N VAL A 26 -4.09 14.48 -40.48
CA VAL A 26 -4.46 15.01 -39.16
C VAL A 26 -3.30 15.78 -38.54
N GLY A 27 -2.05 15.31 -38.72
CA GLY A 27 -0.90 15.97 -38.12
C GLY A 27 0.45 15.47 -38.65
N ARG A 28 1.50 16.24 -38.32
CA ARG A 28 2.90 15.87 -38.52
C ARG A 28 3.66 16.10 -37.22
N GLY A 29 4.39 15.11 -36.76
CA GLY A 29 5.25 15.18 -35.58
C GLY A 29 6.66 14.71 -35.87
N GLY A 30 7.56 14.82 -34.91
CA GLY A 30 8.98 14.42 -35.05
C GLY A 30 9.21 12.97 -35.45
N MET A 31 8.22 12.07 -35.21
CA MET A 31 8.29 10.63 -35.52
C MET A 31 7.54 10.23 -36.80
N GLY A 32 6.83 11.15 -37.44
CA GLY A 32 6.10 10.80 -38.66
C GLY A 32 4.84 11.63 -38.92
N VAL A 33 4.02 11.11 -39.80
CA VAL A 33 2.77 11.76 -40.25
C VAL A 33 1.59 10.88 -39.83
N VAL A 34 0.55 11.50 -39.30
CA VAL A 34 -0.69 10.84 -38.90
C VAL A 34 -1.81 11.23 -39.86
N HIS A 35 -2.49 10.21 -40.38
CA HIS A 35 -3.64 10.36 -41.26
C HIS A 35 -4.89 9.76 -40.58
N LYS A 36 -6.02 10.41 -40.78
CA LYS A 36 -7.33 9.80 -40.54
C LYS A 36 -7.66 8.89 -41.73
N ALA A 37 -8.05 7.68 -41.47
CA ALA A 37 -8.41 6.70 -42.47
C ALA A 37 -9.66 5.91 -42.07
N GLU A 38 -10.28 5.26 -43.06
CA GLU A 38 -11.35 4.31 -42.89
C GLU A 38 -10.82 2.90 -43.09
N ASP A 39 -10.95 2.05 -42.08
CA ASP A 39 -10.82 0.60 -42.23
C ASP A 39 -11.99 0.09 -43.08
N ILE A 40 -11.74 -0.23 -44.37
CA ILE A 40 -12.79 -0.63 -45.32
C ILE A 40 -13.32 -2.05 -45.05
N ARG A 41 -12.66 -2.86 -44.20
CA ARG A 41 -13.11 -4.19 -43.80
C ARG A 41 -14.07 -4.14 -42.61
N LEU A 42 -13.76 -3.28 -41.64
CA LEU A 42 -14.52 -3.16 -40.39
C LEU A 42 -15.40 -1.91 -40.34
N HIS A 43 -15.40 -1.07 -41.42
CA HIS A 43 -16.19 0.16 -41.52
C HIS A 43 -16.06 1.10 -40.31
N ARG A 44 -14.83 1.31 -39.84
CA ARG A 44 -14.54 2.18 -38.69
C ARG A 44 -13.44 3.20 -39.05
N LEU A 45 -13.45 4.34 -38.34
CA LEU A 45 -12.37 5.32 -38.45
C LEU A 45 -11.16 4.85 -37.64
N VAL A 46 -9.97 5.05 -38.21
CA VAL A 46 -8.68 4.76 -37.59
C VAL A 46 -7.71 5.92 -37.83
N ALA A 47 -6.70 6.02 -36.95
CA ALA A 47 -5.54 6.88 -37.21
C ALA A 47 -4.38 6.02 -37.74
N LEU A 48 -3.85 6.36 -38.89
CA LEU A 48 -2.67 5.71 -39.44
C LEU A 48 -1.44 6.61 -39.24
N LYS A 49 -0.49 6.11 -38.43
CA LYS A 49 0.77 6.78 -38.15
C LYS A 49 1.90 6.15 -38.96
N PHE A 50 2.51 6.89 -39.86
CA PHE A 50 3.66 6.47 -40.66
C PHE A 50 4.95 6.94 -40.02
N LEU A 51 5.98 6.08 -40.01
CA LEU A 51 7.32 6.48 -39.57
C LEU A 51 7.97 7.41 -40.58
N SER A 52 8.81 8.32 -40.09
CA SER A 52 9.59 9.19 -40.97
C SER A 52 10.61 8.38 -41.78
N GLY A 53 10.85 8.79 -43.04
CA GLY A 53 11.68 8.02 -43.98
C GLY A 53 13.12 7.75 -43.53
N GLU A 54 13.69 8.58 -42.63
CA GLU A 54 15.03 8.36 -42.07
C GLU A 54 15.05 7.17 -41.09
N LEU A 55 14.00 6.95 -40.30
CA LEU A 55 13.86 5.83 -39.40
C LEU A 55 13.42 4.52 -40.09
N ALA A 56 12.76 4.64 -41.24
CA ALA A 56 12.29 3.48 -42.03
C ALA A 56 13.44 2.70 -42.70
N HIS A 57 14.63 3.26 -42.80
CA HIS A 57 15.80 2.62 -43.40
C HIS A 57 16.76 1.98 -42.38
N ASP A 58 16.54 2.18 -41.09
CA ASP A 58 17.30 1.52 -40.00
C ASP A 58 16.59 0.22 -39.57
N SER A 59 17.15 -0.93 -39.95
CA SER A 59 16.60 -2.25 -39.62
C SER A 59 16.48 -2.47 -38.12
N GLY A 60 17.42 -1.96 -37.31
CA GLY A 60 17.38 -2.05 -35.84
C GLY A 60 16.30 -1.16 -35.22
N ALA A 61 16.06 0.02 -35.78
CA ALA A 61 14.96 0.90 -35.37
C ALA A 61 13.59 0.29 -35.70
N LEU A 62 13.48 -0.36 -36.86
CA LEU A 62 12.25 -1.01 -37.30
C LEU A 62 11.87 -2.22 -36.44
N GLU A 63 12.85 -3.09 -36.09
CA GLU A 63 12.60 -4.25 -35.25
C GLU A 63 12.19 -3.82 -33.81
N ARG A 64 12.83 -2.77 -33.27
CA ARG A 64 12.45 -2.19 -31.98
C ARG A 64 11.05 -1.62 -32.01
N PHE A 65 10.70 -0.86 -33.06
CA PHE A 65 9.37 -0.30 -33.28
C PHE A 65 8.28 -1.37 -33.28
N ARG A 66 8.53 -2.51 -33.95
CA ARG A 66 7.58 -3.64 -33.96
C ARG A 66 7.40 -4.25 -32.57
N ARG A 67 8.49 -4.54 -31.86
CA ARG A 67 8.41 -5.10 -30.50
C ARG A 67 7.68 -4.20 -29.52
N GLU A 68 7.93 -2.90 -29.59
CA GLU A 68 7.28 -1.92 -28.70
C GLU A 68 5.80 -1.74 -29.05
N ALA A 69 5.46 -1.73 -30.32
CA ALA A 69 4.06 -1.68 -30.75
C ALA A 69 3.32 -2.99 -30.41
N GLU A 70 3.98 -4.15 -30.47
CA GLU A 70 3.44 -5.42 -29.99
C GLU A 70 3.17 -5.39 -28.47
N ALA A 71 4.12 -4.88 -27.68
CA ALA A 71 3.94 -4.73 -26.25
C ALA A 71 2.79 -3.77 -25.90
N ALA A 72 2.70 -2.64 -26.62
CA ALA A 72 1.63 -1.66 -26.43
C ALA A 72 0.26 -2.18 -26.93
N SER A 73 0.23 -3.10 -27.91
CA SER A 73 -1.02 -3.72 -28.39
C SER A 73 -1.67 -4.64 -27.33
N ALA A 74 -0.90 -5.13 -26.36
CA ALA A 74 -1.41 -5.88 -25.22
C ALA A 74 -2.22 -5.01 -24.23
N LEU A 75 -2.09 -3.68 -24.33
CA LEU A 75 -2.78 -2.74 -23.44
C LEU A 75 -4.17 -2.42 -24.00
N ASN A 76 -5.21 -3.04 -23.44
CA ASN A 76 -6.60 -2.68 -23.73
C ASN A 76 -7.21 -1.98 -22.52
N HIS A 77 -7.18 -0.64 -22.52
CA HIS A 77 -7.62 0.17 -21.39
C HIS A 77 -8.32 1.46 -21.88
N PRO A 78 -9.41 1.93 -21.23
CA PRO A 78 -10.15 3.12 -21.66
C PRO A 78 -9.31 4.38 -21.76
N ASN A 79 -8.25 4.52 -20.94
CA ASN A 79 -7.37 5.67 -20.89
C ASN A 79 -6.05 5.48 -21.64
N ILE A 80 -5.96 4.45 -22.48
CA ILE A 80 -4.83 4.19 -23.39
C ILE A 80 -5.36 4.12 -24.81
N CYS A 81 -4.63 4.70 -25.77
CA CYS A 81 -4.98 4.61 -27.18
C CYS A 81 -4.76 3.18 -27.68
N THR A 82 -5.81 2.55 -28.18
CA THR A 82 -5.73 1.17 -28.65
C THR A 82 -5.01 1.07 -29.98
N ILE A 83 -4.01 0.20 -30.08
CA ILE A 83 -3.36 -0.18 -31.33
C ILE A 83 -4.17 -1.34 -31.94
N TYR A 84 -4.59 -1.17 -33.21
CA TYR A 84 -5.38 -2.18 -33.89
C TYR A 84 -4.56 -3.08 -34.81
N ASP A 85 -3.52 -2.51 -35.43
CA ASP A 85 -2.73 -3.26 -36.41
C ASP A 85 -1.35 -2.58 -36.62
N ILE A 86 -0.39 -3.38 -37.04
CA ILE A 86 0.95 -2.94 -37.43
C ILE A 86 1.20 -3.49 -38.84
N GLY A 87 1.39 -2.64 -39.80
CA GLY A 87 1.59 -3.03 -41.18
C GLY A 87 2.77 -2.37 -41.84
N GLU A 88 3.06 -2.83 -43.04
CA GLU A 88 4.06 -2.24 -43.94
C GLU A 88 3.49 -2.17 -45.36
N GLU A 89 3.61 -1.03 -45.97
CA GLU A 89 3.22 -0.83 -47.39
C GLU A 89 4.31 -0.08 -48.13
N ASN A 90 4.81 -0.66 -49.24
CA ASN A 90 5.94 -0.13 -50.01
C ASN A 90 7.19 0.18 -49.17
N SER A 91 7.56 -0.71 -48.26
CA SER A 91 8.66 -0.58 -47.30
C SER A 91 8.51 0.60 -46.32
N LEU A 92 7.29 1.09 -46.13
CA LEU A 92 6.96 2.13 -45.16
C LEU A 92 6.11 1.49 -44.04
N PRO A 93 6.64 1.35 -42.84
CA PRO A 93 5.90 0.83 -41.71
C PRO A 93 4.87 1.83 -41.20
N PHE A 94 3.71 1.32 -40.82
CA PHE A 94 2.64 2.11 -40.23
C PHE A 94 2.03 1.40 -39.04
N ILE A 95 1.44 2.17 -38.13
CA ILE A 95 0.56 1.70 -37.05
C ILE A 95 -0.86 2.19 -37.31
N ALA A 96 -1.82 1.29 -37.30
CA ALA A 96 -3.24 1.61 -37.25
C ALA A 96 -3.72 1.61 -35.80
N MET A 97 -4.28 2.73 -35.36
CA MET A 97 -4.73 2.91 -33.97
C MET A 97 -6.11 3.57 -33.91
N GLU A 98 -6.67 3.60 -32.74
CA GLU A 98 -7.95 4.28 -32.44
C GLU A 98 -7.90 5.74 -32.91
N PHE A 99 -8.91 6.14 -33.71
CA PHE A 99 -9.08 7.53 -34.08
C PHE A 99 -9.78 8.28 -32.95
N LEU A 100 -9.10 9.28 -32.41
CA LEU A 100 -9.57 10.10 -31.30
C LEU A 100 -10.09 11.45 -31.80
N ASP A 101 -11.24 11.88 -31.33
CA ASP A 101 -11.83 13.18 -31.62
C ASP A 101 -11.69 14.10 -30.41
N GLY A 102 -10.90 15.17 -30.51
CA GLY A 102 -10.56 16.09 -29.42
C GLY A 102 -9.27 16.85 -29.69
N GLN A 103 -8.44 17.06 -28.68
CA GLN A 103 -7.18 17.81 -28.79
C GLN A 103 -6.10 17.26 -27.85
N MET A 104 -4.84 17.60 -28.11
CA MET A 104 -3.75 17.24 -27.22
C MET A 104 -3.83 18.01 -25.89
N LEU A 105 -3.40 17.40 -24.78
CA LEU A 105 -3.35 18.07 -23.48
C LEU A 105 -2.48 19.34 -23.53
N LYS A 106 -1.40 19.35 -24.31
CA LYS A 106 -0.56 20.55 -24.53
C LYS A 106 -1.37 21.74 -25.07
N ASP A 107 -2.35 21.46 -25.95
CA ASP A 107 -3.18 22.50 -26.59
C ASP A 107 -4.25 22.98 -25.58
N CYS A 108 -4.73 22.10 -24.69
CA CYS A 108 -5.59 22.48 -23.57
C CYS A 108 -4.89 23.44 -22.62
N ILE A 109 -3.62 23.16 -22.25
CA ILE A 109 -2.82 23.97 -21.31
C ILE A 109 -2.36 25.28 -21.96
N ALA A 110 -2.13 25.32 -23.27
CA ALA A 110 -1.74 26.54 -23.99
C ALA A 110 -2.77 27.67 -23.84
N GLY A 111 -4.03 27.36 -23.55
CA GLY A 111 -5.09 28.32 -23.24
C GLY A 111 -5.05 28.87 -21.81
N GLY A 112 -4.15 28.39 -20.97
CA GLY A 112 -4.01 28.72 -19.54
C GLY A 112 -4.13 27.51 -18.63
N PRO A 113 -3.99 27.69 -17.30
CA PRO A 113 -4.13 26.61 -16.34
C PRO A 113 -5.54 26.00 -16.38
N LEU A 114 -5.62 24.68 -16.20
CA LEU A 114 -6.90 23.98 -16.14
C LEU A 114 -7.61 24.22 -14.81
N SER A 115 -8.93 24.11 -14.80
CA SER A 115 -9.70 24.15 -13.56
C SER A 115 -9.33 22.95 -12.67
N LEU A 116 -9.43 23.11 -11.33
CA LEU A 116 -9.13 22.04 -10.39
C LEU A 116 -9.90 20.73 -10.71
N ALA A 117 -11.18 20.85 -11.09
CA ALA A 117 -11.98 19.69 -11.47
C ALA A 117 -11.37 18.94 -12.67
N GLN A 118 -10.96 19.68 -13.72
CA GLN A 118 -10.31 19.08 -14.88
C GLN A 118 -8.95 18.46 -14.53
N VAL A 119 -8.16 19.12 -13.67
CA VAL A 119 -6.86 18.60 -13.20
C VAL A 119 -7.05 17.26 -12.48
N LEU A 120 -8.05 17.18 -11.59
CA LEU A 120 -8.32 15.96 -10.82
C LEU A 120 -8.91 14.85 -11.68
N ASP A 121 -9.79 15.16 -12.63
CA ASP A 121 -10.41 14.17 -13.52
C ASP A 121 -9.40 13.59 -14.48
N LEU A 122 -8.74 14.43 -15.24
CA LEU A 122 -7.73 13.99 -16.21
C LEU A 122 -6.53 13.32 -15.51
N GLY A 123 -6.12 13.85 -14.35
CA GLY A 123 -5.05 13.25 -13.54
C GLY A 123 -5.37 11.84 -13.07
N ALA A 124 -6.62 11.61 -12.60
CA ALA A 124 -7.07 10.29 -12.19
C ALA A 124 -7.13 9.30 -13.37
N GLU A 125 -7.59 9.74 -14.54
CA GLU A 125 -7.67 8.91 -15.75
C GLU A 125 -6.29 8.58 -16.33
N ILE A 126 -5.36 9.54 -16.36
CA ILE A 126 -3.99 9.30 -16.80
C ILE A 126 -3.30 8.28 -15.87
N THR A 127 -3.46 8.44 -14.56
CA THR A 127 -2.86 7.50 -13.59
C THR A 127 -3.49 6.11 -13.64
N ASP A 128 -4.77 5.98 -14.03
CA ASP A 128 -5.41 4.69 -14.28
C ASP A 128 -4.76 3.96 -15.47
N GLY A 129 -4.52 4.68 -16.56
CA GLY A 129 -3.79 4.12 -17.72
C GLY A 129 -2.34 3.74 -17.39
N LEU A 130 -1.63 4.58 -16.61
CA LEU A 130 -0.26 4.26 -16.17
C LEU A 130 -0.21 3.06 -15.24
N ASP A 131 -1.20 2.88 -14.37
CA ASP A 131 -1.28 1.72 -13.47
C ASP A 131 -1.50 0.42 -14.25
N ALA A 132 -2.40 0.45 -15.25
CA ALA A 132 -2.63 -0.70 -16.13
C ALA A 132 -1.34 -1.11 -16.88
N ALA A 133 -0.55 -0.16 -17.36
CA ALA A 133 0.73 -0.43 -18.00
C ALA A 133 1.76 -1.00 -17.01
N GLN A 134 1.83 -0.43 -15.80
CA GLN A 134 2.73 -0.87 -14.73
C GLN A 134 2.46 -2.31 -14.30
N GLN A 135 1.20 -2.73 -14.23
CA GLN A 135 0.82 -4.11 -13.90
C GLN A 135 1.33 -5.14 -14.92
N LEU A 136 1.52 -4.73 -16.18
CA LEU A 136 2.11 -5.55 -17.24
C LEU A 136 3.62 -5.37 -17.38
N GLY A 137 4.26 -4.61 -16.46
CA GLY A 137 5.70 -4.32 -16.52
C GLY A 137 6.11 -3.36 -17.65
N ILE A 138 5.16 -2.63 -18.24
CA ILE A 138 5.40 -1.70 -19.33
C ILE A 138 5.65 -0.30 -18.78
N VAL A 139 6.76 0.33 -19.19
CA VAL A 139 7.15 1.70 -18.82
C VAL A 139 7.03 2.59 -20.06
N HIS A 140 6.35 3.73 -19.94
CA HIS A 140 6.08 4.63 -21.06
C HIS A 140 7.32 5.43 -21.51
N ARG A 141 8.14 5.91 -20.56
CA ARG A 141 9.42 6.61 -20.75
C ARG A 141 9.35 8.01 -21.37
N ASP A 142 8.19 8.46 -21.85
CA ASP A 142 8.03 9.78 -22.51
C ASP A 142 6.66 10.41 -22.17
N ILE A 143 6.26 10.38 -20.91
CA ILE A 143 5.02 11.03 -20.44
C ILE A 143 5.20 12.54 -20.48
N LYS A 144 4.34 13.20 -21.29
CA LYS A 144 4.30 14.67 -21.48
C LYS A 144 2.95 15.08 -22.06
N PRO A 145 2.53 16.36 -21.98
CA PRO A 145 1.25 16.83 -22.51
C PRO A 145 1.04 16.57 -24.01
N ALA A 146 2.12 16.46 -24.79
CA ALA A 146 2.06 16.14 -26.21
C ALA A 146 1.77 14.65 -26.51
N ASN A 147 1.84 13.76 -25.51
CA ASN A 147 1.52 12.35 -25.63
C ASN A 147 0.25 11.96 -24.84
N ILE A 148 -0.53 12.97 -24.46
CA ILE A 148 -1.83 12.79 -23.80
C ILE A 148 -2.89 13.50 -24.62
N PHE A 149 -3.95 12.76 -24.96
CA PHE A 149 -5.06 13.27 -25.74
C PHE A 149 -6.29 13.44 -24.86
N VAL A 150 -6.98 14.58 -24.99
CA VAL A 150 -8.24 14.85 -24.29
C VAL A 150 -9.35 14.79 -25.34
N THR A 151 -10.24 13.81 -25.21
CA THR A 151 -11.37 13.62 -26.12
C THR A 151 -12.39 14.75 -25.97
N LYS A 152 -13.26 14.95 -26.97
CA LYS A 152 -14.39 15.91 -26.87
C LYS A 152 -15.33 15.66 -25.69
N ARG A 153 -15.34 14.43 -25.15
CA ARG A 153 -16.11 14.07 -23.94
C ARG A 153 -15.37 14.38 -22.64
N GLY A 154 -14.16 14.94 -22.71
CA GLY A 154 -13.36 15.31 -21.54
C GLY A 154 -12.55 14.16 -20.94
N HIS A 155 -12.38 13.02 -21.63
CA HIS A 155 -11.60 11.88 -21.15
C HIS A 155 -10.17 11.90 -21.65
N ALA A 156 -9.22 11.53 -20.79
CA ALA A 156 -7.81 11.41 -21.15
C ALA A 156 -7.51 10.05 -21.79
N LYS A 157 -6.64 10.07 -22.82
CA LYS A 157 -6.03 8.86 -23.40
C LYS A 157 -4.53 9.08 -23.59
N ILE A 158 -3.74 8.13 -23.09
CA ILE A 158 -2.28 8.11 -23.26
C ILE A 158 -1.96 7.56 -24.64
N LEU A 159 -1.07 8.26 -25.35
CA LEU A 159 -0.60 7.90 -26.67
C LEU A 159 0.86 7.41 -26.61
N ASP A 160 1.30 6.65 -27.62
CA ASP A 160 2.71 6.39 -27.96
C ASP A 160 3.56 5.80 -26.81
N PHE A 161 3.16 4.64 -26.24
CA PHE A 161 3.98 3.89 -25.29
C PHE A 161 5.32 3.48 -25.93
N GLY A 162 6.42 3.92 -25.32
CA GLY A 162 7.78 3.37 -25.54
C GLY A 162 8.44 3.62 -26.90
N LEU A 163 7.78 4.22 -27.90
CA LEU A 163 8.23 4.29 -29.30
C LEU A 163 9.50 5.15 -29.56
N ALA A 164 10.12 5.79 -28.56
CA ALA A 164 11.02 6.88 -28.86
C ALA A 164 12.43 6.89 -28.25
N LYS A 165 12.78 6.13 -27.22
CA LYS A 165 14.09 6.30 -26.56
C LYS A 165 14.69 4.99 -26.06
N LEU A 166 15.58 4.40 -26.86
CA LEU A 166 16.48 3.36 -26.42
C LEU A 166 17.92 3.88 -26.42
N ASN A 167 18.54 3.89 -25.25
CA ASN A 167 19.99 4.02 -25.12
C ASN A 167 20.67 2.82 -25.80
N PRO A 168 21.68 3.03 -26.67
CA PRO A 168 22.41 1.92 -27.27
C PRO A 168 23.47 1.40 -26.29
N LYS A 169 23.10 0.64 -25.24
CA LYS A 169 24.03 -0.23 -24.46
C LYS A 169 23.27 -1.13 -23.50
N SER A 170 22.75 -2.21 -24.01
CA SER A 170 22.68 -3.49 -23.32
C SER A 170 23.00 -4.55 -24.37
N ALA A 171 24.30 -4.72 -24.63
CA ALA A 171 24.81 -5.86 -25.35
C ALA A 171 25.22 -6.90 -24.31
N ASP A 172 24.47 -7.97 -24.21
CA ASP A 172 24.99 -9.24 -23.77
C ASP A 172 26.00 -9.74 -24.83
N GLU A 173 27.09 -10.34 -24.33
CA GLU A 173 28.21 -10.96 -25.06
C GLU A 173 29.27 -10.01 -25.64
N VAL A 174 30.25 -9.65 -24.80
CA VAL A 174 31.67 -9.55 -25.27
C VAL A 174 32.59 -10.28 -24.30
N THR A 175 33.16 -11.32 -24.84
CA THR A 175 34.27 -12.11 -24.33
C THR A 175 35.45 -11.21 -23.95
N LEU A 176 36.08 -11.50 -22.82
CA LEU A 176 37.28 -10.89 -22.28
C LEU A 176 38.46 -10.87 -23.30
N THR A 177 38.98 -9.67 -23.59
CA THR A 177 40.40 -9.47 -23.82
C THR A 177 40.84 -8.15 -23.19
N ALA A 178 41.93 -8.20 -22.45
CA ALA A 178 42.48 -7.11 -21.66
C ALA A 178 43.13 -6.01 -22.52
N ASP A 179 43.34 -4.87 -21.85
CA ASP A 179 44.16 -3.70 -22.20
C ASP A 179 43.48 -2.59 -23.03
N ALA A 180 43.00 -1.56 -22.29
CA ALA A 180 43.34 -0.16 -22.55
C ALA A 180 42.67 0.79 -21.52
N THR A 181 43.48 1.48 -20.75
CA THR A 181 43.16 2.65 -19.93
C THR A 181 42.58 3.78 -20.80
N VAL A 182 41.32 4.15 -20.59
CA VAL A 182 40.72 5.39 -21.13
C VAL A 182 40.03 6.12 -20.00
N GLY A 183 40.40 7.40 -19.80
CA GLY A 183 39.85 8.33 -18.81
C GLY A 183 38.38 8.70 -19.06
N PRO A 184 37.78 9.55 -18.19
CA PRO A 184 36.34 9.82 -18.19
C PRO A 184 35.92 10.48 -19.49
N ALA A 185 35.10 9.79 -20.31
CA ALA A 185 34.51 10.31 -21.53
C ALA A 185 33.43 11.33 -21.16
N GLU A 186 33.63 12.57 -21.57
CA GLU A 186 32.59 13.61 -21.66
C GLU A 186 31.43 13.07 -22.51
N ILE A 187 30.24 12.98 -21.89
CA ILE A 187 29.00 12.64 -22.60
C ILE A 187 28.65 13.83 -23.47
N GLU A 188 28.93 13.76 -24.76
CA GLU A 188 28.42 14.70 -25.77
C GLU A 188 26.88 14.60 -25.82
N LEU A 189 26.19 15.56 -25.19
CA LEU A 189 24.74 15.79 -25.20
C LEU A 189 24.22 16.37 -26.53
N THR A 190 24.94 16.16 -27.63
CA THR A 190 24.58 16.65 -28.97
C THR A 190 24.35 15.50 -29.96
N THR A 191 23.35 14.64 -29.68
CA THR A 191 22.83 13.77 -30.74
C THR A 191 21.72 14.48 -31.47
N PRO A 192 21.80 14.68 -32.80
CA PRO A 192 20.74 15.27 -33.58
C PRO A 192 19.52 14.35 -33.56
N GLY A 193 18.42 14.79 -32.94
CA GLY A 193 17.18 14.03 -32.83
C GLY A 193 16.40 14.19 -31.52
N VAL A 194 16.98 14.80 -30.49
CA VAL A 194 16.24 15.14 -29.26
C VAL A 194 15.40 16.38 -29.53
N VAL A 195 14.12 16.17 -29.80
CA VAL A 195 13.13 17.24 -30.02
C VAL A 195 13.11 18.18 -28.83
N MET A 196 13.17 19.47 -29.07
CA MET A 196 13.28 20.62 -28.17
C MET A 196 12.17 20.71 -27.06
N GLY A 197 11.26 19.75 -26.92
CA GLY A 197 10.08 19.79 -26.06
C GLY A 197 10.00 18.72 -24.94
N THR A 198 10.91 17.75 -24.84
CA THR A 198 10.79 16.62 -23.88
C THR A 198 11.58 16.81 -22.59
N ALA A 199 12.66 17.59 -22.61
CA ALA A 199 13.58 17.73 -21.48
C ALA A 199 12.90 18.10 -20.12
N PRO A 200 11.91 19.00 -20.06
CA PRO A 200 11.30 19.44 -18.80
C PRO A 200 10.52 18.34 -18.03
N TYR A 201 10.21 17.22 -18.68
CA TYR A 201 9.43 16.11 -18.09
C TYR A 201 10.29 14.88 -17.78
N MET A 202 11.58 14.91 -18.07
CA MET A 202 12.49 13.80 -17.78
C MET A 202 12.63 13.60 -16.26
N SER A 203 12.69 12.34 -15.85
CA SER A 203 13.02 11.99 -14.47
C SER A 203 14.53 12.13 -14.21
N PRO A 204 14.96 12.28 -12.94
CA PRO A 204 16.38 12.34 -12.56
C PRO A 204 17.20 11.17 -13.10
N GLU A 205 16.65 9.95 -13.07
CA GLU A 205 17.27 8.74 -13.58
C GLU A 205 17.40 8.76 -15.12
N GLN A 206 16.44 9.36 -15.82
CA GLN A 206 16.58 9.58 -17.28
C GLN A 206 17.69 10.57 -17.60
N VAL A 207 17.79 11.65 -16.84
CA VAL A 207 18.87 12.64 -17.00
C VAL A 207 20.25 12.04 -16.73
N ARG A 208 20.35 11.12 -15.75
CA ARG A 208 21.59 10.41 -15.42
C ARG A 208 21.90 9.22 -16.31
N GLY A 209 20.98 8.78 -17.18
CA GLY A 209 21.13 7.57 -17.98
C GLY A 209 21.07 6.28 -17.20
N GLU A 210 20.42 6.28 -16.03
CA GLU A 210 20.24 5.10 -15.17
C GLU A 210 19.12 4.19 -15.69
N ALA A 211 19.03 2.96 -15.14
CA ALA A 211 17.95 2.03 -15.44
C ALA A 211 16.59 2.62 -15.03
N LEU A 212 15.61 2.54 -15.93
CA LEU A 212 14.27 3.10 -15.78
C LEU A 212 13.29 2.05 -15.30
N ASP A 213 12.38 2.47 -14.42
CA ASP A 213 11.22 1.69 -14.00
C ASP A 213 9.94 2.56 -14.03
N ALA A 214 8.80 2.00 -13.64
CA ALA A 214 7.52 2.71 -13.66
C ALA A 214 7.49 4.00 -12.82
N ARG A 215 8.40 4.15 -11.86
CA ARG A 215 8.54 5.36 -11.03
C ARG A 215 9.13 6.54 -11.82
N SER A 216 9.74 6.28 -12.97
CA SER A 216 10.15 7.32 -13.90
C SER A 216 8.95 8.00 -14.57
N ASP A 217 7.93 7.22 -14.96
CA ASP A 217 6.68 7.75 -15.51
C ASP A 217 5.89 8.53 -14.45
N ILE A 218 5.97 8.11 -13.17
CA ILE A 218 5.38 8.82 -12.03
C ILE A 218 5.98 10.23 -11.88
N PHE A 219 7.29 10.37 -12.01
CA PHE A 219 7.94 11.70 -11.99
C PHE A 219 7.50 12.56 -13.16
N SER A 220 7.51 12.01 -14.36
CA SER A 220 7.08 12.71 -15.58
C SER A 220 5.62 13.13 -15.48
N PHE A 221 4.74 12.28 -14.95
CA PHE A 221 3.36 12.62 -14.67
C PHE A 221 3.23 13.73 -13.62
N GLY A 222 4.06 13.72 -12.56
CA GLY A 222 4.10 14.81 -11.58
C GLY A 222 4.41 16.17 -12.23
N ALA A 223 5.32 16.21 -13.21
CA ALA A 223 5.61 17.42 -13.98
C ALA A 223 4.43 17.86 -14.88
N VAL A 224 3.72 16.90 -15.48
CA VAL A 224 2.50 17.16 -16.26
C VAL A 224 1.39 17.71 -15.35
N LEU A 225 1.18 17.11 -14.18
CA LEU A 225 0.15 17.52 -13.22
C LEU A 225 0.40 18.95 -12.72
N TYR A 226 1.68 19.29 -12.46
CA TYR A 226 2.09 20.65 -12.13
C TYR A 226 1.73 21.64 -13.22
N GLU A 227 2.05 21.32 -14.49
CA GLU A 227 1.77 22.19 -15.63
C GLU A 227 0.27 22.33 -15.89
N MET A 228 -0.52 21.25 -15.76
CA MET A 228 -1.98 21.31 -15.84
C MET A 228 -2.57 22.31 -14.85
N ALA A 229 -2.04 22.33 -13.62
CA ALA A 229 -2.55 23.18 -12.54
C ALA A 229 -2.10 24.64 -12.66
N THR A 230 -0.89 24.91 -13.16
CA THR A 230 -0.26 26.24 -13.14
C THR A 230 -0.17 26.90 -14.50
N GLY A 231 -0.31 26.15 -15.60
CA GLY A 231 0.05 26.59 -16.94
C GLY A 231 1.55 26.82 -17.16
N GLN A 232 2.40 26.35 -16.23
CA GLN A 232 3.84 26.58 -16.23
C GLN A 232 4.62 25.27 -16.05
N LEU A 233 5.78 25.18 -16.69
CA LEU A 233 6.68 24.04 -16.50
C LEU A 233 7.21 23.96 -15.08
N ALA A 234 7.26 22.75 -14.48
CA ALA A 234 7.83 22.50 -13.17
C ALA A 234 9.34 22.81 -13.12
N PHE A 235 10.05 22.53 -14.21
CA PHE A 235 11.49 22.76 -14.33
C PHE A 235 11.77 23.61 -15.58
N LYS A 236 12.28 24.83 -15.37
CA LYS A 236 12.52 25.83 -16.41
C LYS A 236 14.02 26.10 -16.55
N GLY A 237 14.46 26.41 -17.76
CA GLY A 237 15.84 26.82 -18.04
C GLY A 237 16.03 27.28 -19.49
N ALA A 238 16.96 28.20 -19.72
CA ALA A 238 17.29 28.70 -21.04
C ALA A 238 18.04 27.67 -21.91
N THR A 239 18.63 26.66 -21.30
CA THR A 239 19.38 25.58 -21.98
C THR A 239 19.03 24.23 -21.38
N HIS A 240 19.27 23.13 -22.14
CA HIS A 240 19.06 21.77 -21.65
C HIS A 240 19.84 21.47 -20.35
N GLY A 241 21.07 21.99 -20.22
CA GLY A 241 21.88 21.81 -19.01
C GLY A 241 21.27 22.45 -17.77
N ILE A 242 20.65 23.65 -17.92
CA ILE A 242 19.97 24.33 -16.81
C ILE A 242 18.68 23.56 -16.41
N VAL A 243 17.94 23.04 -17.39
CA VAL A 243 16.76 22.20 -17.12
C VAL A 243 17.18 20.91 -16.44
N ALA A 244 18.23 20.25 -16.92
CA ALA A 244 18.77 19.03 -16.31
C ALA A 244 19.23 19.27 -14.85
N GLU A 245 19.94 20.38 -14.61
CA GLU A 245 20.34 20.77 -13.25
C GLU A 245 19.11 20.98 -12.34
N ALA A 246 18.07 21.67 -12.85
CA ALA A 246 16.85 21.89 -12.11
C ALA A 246 16.11 20.58 -11.79
N ILE A 247 16.06 19.64 -12.73
CA ILE A 247 15.47 18.30 -12.52
C ILE A 247 16.24 17.53 -11.44
N LEU A 248 17.55 17.63 -11.41
CA LEU A 248 18.39 16.88 -10.49
C LEU A 248 18.37 17.47 -9.07
N ASN A 249 18.36 18.79 -8.93
CA ASN A 249 18.73 19.46 -7.67
C ASN A 249 17.69 20.46 -7.15
N ARG A 250 16.72 20.95 -7.96
CA ARG A 250 15.77 21.98 -7.53
C ARG A 250 14.37 21.43 -7.31
N ALA A 251 13.67 21.95 -6.30
CA ALA A 251 12.23 21.79 -6.17
C ALA A 251 11.51 22.76 -7.11
N PRO A 252 10.34 22.42 -7.68
CA PRO A 252 9.50 23.38 -8.40
C PRO A 252 8.97 24.47 -7.45
N GLU A 253 8.51 25.57 -8.01
CA GLU A 253 7.84 26.61 -7.24
C GLU A 253 6.55 26.05 -6.60
N PRO A 254 6.26 26.38 -5.32
CA PRO A 254 5.07 25.87 -4.63
C PRO A 254 3.77 26.24 -5.35
N LEU A 255 2.88 25.25 -5.54
CA LEU A 255 1.62 25.43 -6.26
C LEU A 255 0.71 26.49 -5.64
N HIS A 256 0.64 26.54 -4.30
CA HIS A 256 -0.22 27.49 -3.58
C HIS A 256 0.11 28.98 -3.83
N HIS A 257 1.28 29.28 -4.40
CA HIS A 257 1.64 30.64 -4.83
C HIS A 257 1.09 30.95 -6.24
N LEU A 258 0.78 29.95 -7.03
CA LEU A 258 0.51 30.08 -8.46
C LEU A 258 -0.96 29.83 -8.84
N VAL A 259 -1.72 29.13 -8.00
CA VAL A 259 -3.10 28.76 -8.28
C VAL A 259 -4.09 29.60 -7.44
N GLN A 260 -5.30 29.82 -7.98
CA GLN A 260 -6.36 30.62 -7.32
C GLN A 260 -7.28 29.81 -6.39
N TYR A 261 -7.07 28.49 -6.27
CA TYR A 261 -7.80 27.58 -5.40
C TYR A 261 -6.88 27.07 -4.28
N ASP A 262 -7.45 26.41 -3.28
CA ASP A 262 -6.64 25.77 -2.24
C ASP A 262 -5.80 24.64 -2.84
N GLY A 263 -4.56 24.96 -3.19
CA GLY A 263 -3.63 24.07 -3.88
C GLY A 263 -2.83 23.15 -2.96
N LEU A 264 -2.98 23.23 -1.63
CA LEU A 264 -2.11 22.54 -0.68
C LEU A 264 -2.14 21.01 -0.85
N GLU A 265 -3.33 20.43 -1.06
CA GLU A 265 -3.43 18.98 -1.25
C GLU A 265 -2.88 18.55 -2.60
N LEU A 266 -3.11 19.32 -3.67
CA LEU A 266 -2.52 19.06 -4.97
C LEU A 266 -1.00 19.23 -4.93
N GLU A 267 -0.50 20.23 -4.20
CA GLU A 267 0.93 20.44 -3.96
C GLU A 267 1.58 19.25 -3.28
N ARG A 268 0.92 18.67 -2.26
CA ARG A 268 1.39 17.46 -1.59
C ARG A 268 1.55 16.30 -2.59
N ILE A 269 0.56 16.09 -3.46
CA ILE A 269 0.58 15.03 -4.47
C ILE A 269 1.73 15.26 -5.46
N VAL A 270 1.84 16.48 -6.00
CA VAL A 270 2.87 16.85 -6.97
C VAL A 270 4.27 16.76 -6.37
N THR A 271 4.46 17.31 -5.16
CA THR A 271 5.76 17.27 -4.47
C THR A 271 6.23 15.84 -4.24
N ARG A 272 5.32 14.93 -3.84
CA ARG A 272 5.66 13.52 -3.67
C ARG A 272 5.98 12.83 -4.99
N ALA A 273 5.27 13.12 -6.07
CA ALA A 273 5.57 12.57 -7.39
C ALA A 273 6.94 13.05 -7.92
N LEU A 274 7.31 14.30 -7.62
CA LEU A 274 8.55 14.96 -8.08
C LEU A 274 9.76 14.78 -7.15
N GLN A 275 9.70 13.84 -6.18
CA GLN A 275 10.86 13.50 -5.35
C GLN A 275 12.04 13.04 -6.21
N LYS A 276 13.26 13.51 -5.89
CA LYS A 276 14.47 13.20 -6.68
C LYS A 276 14.89 11.75 -6.49
N ASP A 277 14.80 11.24 -5.26
CA ASP A 277 14.94 9.82 -4.98
C ASP A 277 13.65 9.08 -5.36
N ARG A 278 13.78 8.09 -6.28
CA ARG A 278 12.66 7.27 -6.74
C ARG A 278 11.97 6.47 -5.60
N ASN A 279 12.69 6.18 -4.51
CA ASN A 279 12.12 5.45 -3.38
C ASN A 279 11.19 6.29 -2.50
N LEU A 280 11.33 7.62 -2.56
CA LEU A 280 10.48 8.57 -1.84
C LEU A 280 9.24 8.98 -2.64
N ARG A 281 9.18 8.64 -3.94
CA ARG A 281 8.00 8.87 -4.79
C ARG A 281 6.84 7.92 -4.44
N TYR A 282 5.72 8.12 -5.09
CA TYR A 282 4.73 7.05 -5.19
C TYR A 282 5.38 5.82 -5.84
N GLN A 283 5.09 4.63 -5.32
CA GLN A 283 5.64 3.39 -5.87
C GLN A 283 4.75 2.81 -6.98
N THR A 284 3.47 3.22 -7.04
CA THR A 284 2.51 2.84 -8.08
C THR A 284 1.71 4.05 -8.53
N ALA A 285 1.24 4.03 -9.77
CA ALA A 285 0.34 5.05 -10.30
C ALA A 285 -1.04 5.00 -9.61
N ALA A 286 -1.48 3.81 -9.15
CA ALA A 286 -2.68 3.65 -8.34
C ALA A 286 -2.64 4.49 -7.05
N GLY A 287 -1.47 4.65 -6.42
CA GLY A 287 -1.31 5.48 -5.23
C GLY A 287 -1.60 6.97 -5.50
N ILE A 288 -1.16 7.50 -6.65
CA ILE A 288 -1.48 8.87 -7.05
C ILE A 288 -2.96 9.02 -7.36
N ARG A 289 -3.52 8.06 -8.10
CA ARG A 289 -4.95 8.02 -8.45
C ARG A 289 -5.83 8.07 -7.20
N ALA A 290 -5.51 7.27 -6.19
CA ALA A 290 -6.24 7.25 -4.92
C ALA A 290 -6.24 8.62 -4.24
N ASP A 291 -5.10 9.31 -4.19
CA ASP A 291 -4.97 10.64 -3.60
C ASP A 291 -5.75 11.70 -4.40
N LEU A 292 -5.66 11.67 -5.75
CA LEU A 292 -6.43 12.58 -6.61
C LEU A 292 -7.94 12.40 -6.46
N LEU A 293 -8.42 11.15 -6.41
CA LEU A 293 -9.84 10.84 -6.20
C LEU A 293 -10.31 11.20 -4.78
N ALA A 294 -9.45 11.06 -3.77
CA ALA A 294 -9.74 11.50 -2.42
C ALA A 294 -9.91 13.02 -2.38
N TYR A 295 -9.01 13.75 -3.02
CA TYR A 295 -9.09 15.21 -3.11
C TYR A 295 -10.33 15.66 -3.91
N LYS A 296 -10.65 15.00 -5.03
CA LYS A 296 -11.89 15.29 -5.80
C LYS A 296 -13.14 15.14 -4.95
N ARG A 297 -13.23 14.10 -4.13
CA ARG A 297 -14.38 13.90 -3.22
C ARG A 297 -14.49 15.01 -2.19
N SER A 298 -13.40 15.49 -1.62
CA SER A 298 -13.40 16.59 -0.65
C SER A 298 -13.88 17.91 -1.26
N VAL A 299 -13.51 18.18 -2.51
CA VAL A 299 -13.97 19.38 -3.26
C VAL A 299 -15.44 19.27 -3.66
N GLY A 300 -15.90 18.09 -4.07
CA GLY A 300 -17.30 17.86 -4.54
C GLY A 300 -18.34 17.92 -3.44
N THR A 301 -17.99 17.73 -2.18
CA THR A 301 -18.90 17.82 -1.03
C THR A 301 -19.10 19.24 -0.52
N GLY A 302 -18.57 20.25 -1.21
CA GLY A 302 -18.71 21.66 -0.78
C GLY A 302 -17.90 22.05 0.45
N GLN A 303 -17.07 21.13 0.94
CA GLN A 303 -16.06 21.39 1.95
C GLN A 303 -14.77 21.89 1.28
N VAL A 304 -14.85 23.04 0.62
CA VAL A 304 -13.65 23.83 0.35
C VAL A 304 -13.24 24.40 1.69
N SER A 305 -12.33 23.68 2.35
CA SER A 305 -11.63 24.24 3.51
C SER A 305 -10.75 25.36 2.99
N SER A 306 -11.27 26.59 3.02
CA SER A 306 -10.40 27.75 3.04
C SER A 306 -9.39 27.51 4.16
N PRO A 307 -8.06 27.81 3.96
CA PRO A 307 -7.12 27.68 5.05
C PRO A 307 -7.67 28.51 6.22
N PRO A 308 -7.81 27.94 7.42
CA PRO A 308 -8.26 28.69 8.54
C PRO A 308 -7.22 29.76 8.86
N ARG A 309 -7.43 30.99 8.41
CA ARG A 309 -6.96 32.16 9.12
C ARG A 309 -7.83 32.27 10.37
N GLY A 310 -7.56 31.42 11.33
CA GLY A 310 -8.30 31.33 12.57
C GLY A 310 -8.23 29.93 13.13
N VAL A 311 -7.94 29.82 14.39
CA VAL A 311 -8.08 28.63 15.24
C VAL A 311 -9.41 27.95 14.91
N PRO A 312 -9.47 26.62 14.63
CA PRO A 312 -10.73 25.91 14.41
C PRO A 312 -11.67 26.24 15.58
N THR A 313 -12.90 26.63 15.27
CA THR A 313 -13.91 26.82 16.32
C THR A 313 -14.07 25.51 17.07
N THR A 314 -14.26 25.56 18.38
CA THR A 314 -14.39 24.43 19.29
C THR A 314 -15.33 23.34 18.80
N ASP A 315 -16.34 23.68 18.01
CA ASP A 315 -17.36 22.75 17.49
C ASP A 315 -16.85 21.86 16.33
N ALA A 316 -15.97 22.38 15.45
CA ALA A 316 -15.41 21.58 14.35
C ALA A 316 -14.31 20.60 14.84
N ALA A 317 -13.57 20.96 15.89
CA ALA A 317 -12.61 20.08 16.53
C ALA A 317 -13.30 19.00 17.36
N ALA A 318 -14.43 19.32 18.00
CA ALA A 318 -15.27 18.35 18.72
C ALA A 318 -15.90 17.32 17.76
N ALA A 319 -16.42 17.77 16.60
CA ALA A 319 -16.98 16.89 15.57
C ALA A 319 -15.91 15.94 14.98
N ARG A 320 -14.69 16.40 14.76
CA ARG A 320 -13.57 15.55 14.31
C ARG A 320 -13.16 14.50 15.34
N ALA A 321 -13.18 14.83 16.63
CA ALA A 321 -12.88 13.89 17.71
C ALA A 321 -13.92 12.77 17.81
N GLU A 322 -15.14 12.96 17.29
CA GLU A 322 -16.19 11.94 17.22
C GLU A 322 -16.10 11.02 16.00
N GLU A 323 -15.46 11.45 14.89
CA GLU A 323 -15.43 10.71 13.61
C GLU A 323 -14.32 9.67 13.49
N GLY A 324 -13.41 9.53 14.45
CA GLY A 324 -12.33 8.53 14.38
C GLY A 324 -11.19 8.82 15.35
N LEU A 325 -10.20 7.92 15.36
CA LEU A 325 -9.03 8.04 16.23
C LEU A 325 -7.98 8.95 15.59
N TRP A 326 -8.09 10.22 15.87
CA TRP A 326 -7.09 11.18 15.46
C TRP A 326 -5.87 11.16 16.39
N VAL A 327 -4.69 10.95 15.79
CA VAL A 327 -3.39 10.92 16.46
C VAL A 327 -2.51 12.00 15.86
N ALA A 328 -1.87 12.82 16.69
CA ALA A 328 -0.83 13.75 16.28
C ALA A 328 0.54 13.25 16.78
N VAL A 329 1.56 13.35 15.94
CA VAL A 329 2.95 13.14 16.33
C VAL A 329 3.61 14.50 16.38
N LEU A 330 3.94 14.99 17.58
CA LEU A 330 4.62 16.27 17.73
C LEU A 330 6.11 16.14 17.42
N PRO A 331 6.75 17.23 16.97
CA PRO A 331 8.19 17.26 16.74
C PRO A 331 8.96 16.82 18.00
N PHE A 332 9.84 15.84 17.83
CA PHE A 332 10.68 15.38 18.92
C PHE A 332 11.61 16.48 19.39
N LYS A 333 11.63 16.74 20.70
CA LYS A 333 12.45 17.77 21.31
C LYS A 333 13.92 17.33 21.36
N ILE A 334 14.83 18.23 21.05
CA ILE A 334 16.26 18.01 21.19
C ILE A 334 16.82 18.75 22.42
N THR A 335 17.81 18.16 23.07
CA THR A 335 18.44 18.77 24.25
C THR A 335 19.78 19.42 23.91
N ALA A 336 20.39 19.07 22.77
CA ALA A 336 21.64 19.67 22.26
C ALA A 336 21.36 20.35 20.91
N SER A 337 21.76 21.60 20.76
CA SER A 337 21.48 22.41 19.56
C SER A 337 22.51 22.17 18.46
N ASP A 338 22.65 20.93 17.97
CA ASP A 338 23.44 20.60 16.78
C ASP A 338 22.56 20.17 15.62
N LYS A 339 22.96 20.54 14.39
CA LYS A 339 22.17 20.26 13.17
C LYS A 339 21.93 18.77 12.92
N GLU A 340 22.82 17.91 13.37
CA GLU A 340 22.68 16.47 13.21
C GLU A 340 21.56 15.93 14.10
N SER A 341 21.52 16.34 15.37
CA SER A 341 20.43 15.98 16.30
C SER A 341 19.08 16.54 15.85
N GLU A 342 19.04 17.73 15.22
CA GLU A 342 17.82 18.28 14.61
C GLU A 342 17.31 17.39 13.48
N SER A 343 18.20 17.00 12.56
CA SER A 343 17.83 16.14 11.44
C SER A 343 17.31 14.78 11.90
N LEU A 344 17.92 14.21 12.95
CA LEU A 344 17.48 12.93 13.53
C LEU A 344 16.08 13.05 14.19
N ALA A 345 15.81 14.17 14.86
CA ALA A 345 14.51 14.41 15.50
C ALA A 345 13.39 14.62 14.47
N ASP A 346 13.66 15.39 13.43
CA ASP A 346 12.72 15.63 12.34
C ASP A 346 12.44 14.32 11.58
N GLY A 347 13.49 13.56 11.24
CA GLY A 347 13.35 12.24 10.58
C GLY A 347 12.55 11.26 11.42
N LEU A 348 12.83 11.12 12.71
CA LEU A 348 12.06 10.25 13.60
C LEU A 348 10.58 10.67 13.67
N THR A 349 10.31 11.99 13.73
CA THR A 349 8.93 12.51 13.73
C THR A 349 8.19 12.14 12.45
N GLU A 350 8.86 12.29 11.30
CA GLU A 350 8.31 11.93 9.98
C GLU A 350 8.06 10.43 9.87
N ASP A 351 9.04 9.60 10.25
CA ASP A 351 8.97 8.15 10.17
C ASP A 351 7.89 7.56 11.07
N VAL A 352 7.74 8.07 12.30
CA VAL A 352 6.65 7.66 13.21
C VAL A 352 5.30 8.08 12.65
N THR A 353 5.18 9.30 12.10
CA THR A 353 3.94 9.78 11.46
C THR A 353 3.56 8.89 10.28
N ALA A 354 4.51 8.60 9.38
CA ALA A 354 4.31 7.71 8.24
C ALA A 354 4.00 6.28 8.66
N GLY A 355 4.66 5.78 9.71
CA GLY A 355 4.42 4.45 10.26
C GLY A 355 3.01 4.27 10.81
N LEU A 356 2.52 5.25 11.59
CA LEU A 356 1.16 5.25 12.14
C LEU A 356 0.10 5.40 11.05
N SER A 357 0.36 6.15 9.99
CA SER A 357 -0.56 6.36 8.86
C SER A 357 -0.86 5.08 8.06
N ARG A 358 -0.07 4.02 8.23
CA ARG A 358 -0.31 2.71 7.60
C ARG A 358 -1.39 1.87 8.29
N PHE A 359 -1.93 2.34 9.42
CA PHE A 359 -3.01 1.66 10.12
C PHE A 359 -4.34 2.30 9.76
N PRO A 360 -5.23 1.62 9.02
CA PRO A 360 -6.44 2.20 8.45
C PRO A 360 -7.45 2.70 9.49
N TYR A 361 -7.40 2.16 10.71
CA TYR A 361 -8.25 2.61 11.82
C TYR A 361 -7.75 3.89 12.52
N LEU A 362 -6.54 4.38 12.16
CA LEU A 362 -6.00 5.63 12.67
C LEU A 362 -6.15 6.76 11.65
N ARG A 363 -6.46 7.93 12.14
CA ARG A 363 -6.37 9.20 11.41
C ARG A 363 -5.16 9.94 11.95
N VAL A 364 -4.12 10.08 11.17
CA VAL A 364 -2.88 10.72 11.62
C VAL A 364 -2.83 12.15 11.10
N VAL A 365 -2.58 13.10 12.01
CA VAL A 365 -2.38 14.50 11.64
C VAL A 365 -1.15 14.62 10.75
N ALA A 366 -1.27 15.37 9.66
CA ALA A 366 -0.18 15.56 8.71
C ALA A 366 1.08 16.09 9.39
N TYR A 367 2.25 15.56 9.02
CA TYR A 367 3.56 15.95 9.56
C TYR A 367 3.76 17.46 9.58
N ASN A 368 3.51 18.16 8.48
CA ASN A 368 3.69 19.61 8.39
C ASN A 368 2.79 20.40 9.36
N SER A 369 1.56 19.92 9.62
CA SER A 369 0.67 20.54 10.60
C SER A 369 1.22 20.39 12.02
N ALA A 370 1.79 19.24 12.36
CA ALA A 370 2.43 18.99 13.63
C ALA A 370 3.74 19.80 13.78
N MET A 371 4.51 20.00 12.70
CA MET A 371 5.77 20.75 12.69
C MET A 371 5.59 22.23 12.99
N THR A 372 4.39 22.82 12.85
CA THR A 372 4.11 24.20 13.27
C THR A 372 4.27 24.41 14.78
N TYR A 373 4.31 23.32 15.55
CA TYR A 373 4.51 23.31 17.00
C TYR A 373 5.99 23.12 17.40
N LYS A 374 6.91 22.99 16.43
CA LYS A 374 8.35 22.95 16.69
C LYS A 374 8.75 24.23 17.42
N SER A 375 9.44 24.12 18.53
CA SER A 375 9.91 25.25 19.37
C SER A 375 8.84 25.95 20.22
N ARG A 376 7.61 25.48 20.28
CA ARG A 376 6.58 26.01 21.19
C ARG A 376 6.53 25.19 22.48
N SER A 377 6.49 25.84 23.64
CA SER A 377 6.11 25.21 24.91
C SER A 377 4.58 25.21 25.00
N LEU A 378 3.94 24.07 24.79
CA LEU A 378 2.49 24.01 24.64
C LEU A 378 1.88 23.04 25.66
N ASP A 379 0.70 23.39 26.13
CA ASP A 379 -0.20 22.46 26.81
C ASP A 379 -0.75 21.45 25.77
N ILE A 380 -0.52 20.16 25.99
CA ILE A 380 -0.98 19.07 25.12
C ILE A 380 -2.49 19.15 24.89
N ARG A 381 -3.26 19.61 25.90
CA ARG A 381 -4.71 19.82 25.79
C ARG A 381 -5.07 20.88 24.74
N ALA A 382 -4.28 21.96 24.68
CA ALA A 382 -4.48 22.99 23.67
C ALA A 382 -4.11 22.48 22.27
N VAL A 383 -2.97 21.80 22.14
CA VAL A 383 -2.53 21.17 20.88
C VAL A 383 -3.55 20.18 20.36
N GLY A 384 -4.07 19.28 21.24
CA GLY A 384 -5.09 18.31 20.86
C GLY A 384 -6.36 18.96 20.33
N ARG A 385 -6.81 20.06 20.95
CA ARG A 385 -7.98 20.83 20.46
C ARG A 385 -7.69 21.52 19.13
N GLU A 386 -6.53 22.14 18.98
CA GLU A 386 -6.16 22.85 17.75
C GLU A 386 -5.99 21.91 16.55
N LEU A 387 -5.40 20.73 16.76
CA LEU A 387 -5.21 19.73 15.71
C LEU A 387 -6.42 18.79 15.54
N GLY A 388 -7.39 18.84 16.43
CA GLY A 388 -8.49 17.85 16.47
C GLY A 388 -7.99 16.46 16.81
N ALA A 389 -6.85 16.32 17.48
CA ALA A 389 -6.24 15.04 17.83
C ALA A 389 -6.69 14.60 19.22
N ARG A 390 -7.22 13.36 19.30
CA ARG A 390 -7.54 12.75 20.59
C ARG A 390 -6.30 12.27 21.32
N TYR A 391 -5.32 11.79 20.58
CA TYR A 391 -4.06 11.29 21.14
C TYR A 391 -2.87 12.02 20.55
N VAL A 392 -1.87 12.23 21.38
CA VAL A 392 -0.64 12.93 21.01
C VAL A 392 0.56 12.06 21.36
N VAL A 393 1.38 11.76 20.36
CA VAL A 393 2.72 11.18 20.52
C VAL A 393 3.70 12.36 20.62
N GLU A 394 4.48 12.41 21.68
CA GLU A 394 5.59 13.35 21.79
C GLU A 394 6.82 12.68 22.38
N GLY A 395 7.98 13.30 22.19
CA GLY A 395 9.21 12.73 22.70
C GLY A 395 10.39 13.69 22.70
N SER A 396 11.55 13.15 23.08
CA SER A 396 12.81 13.87 23.04
C SER A 396 13.97 12.97 22.66
N ILE A 397 14.96 13.54 21.98
CA ILE A 397 16.21 12.89 21.59
C ILE A 397 17.38 13.56 22.30
N ARG A 398 18.26 12.73 22.87
CA ARG A 398 19.54 13.15 23.45
C ARG A 398 20.65 12.32 22.84
N LYS A 399 21.63 12.98 22.22
CA LYS A 399 22.83 12.36 21.67
C LYS A 399 24.02 12.68 22.57
N GLY A 400 24.83 11.67 22.89
CA GLY A 400 26.07 11.80 23.65
C GLY A 400 27.15 10.91 23.04
N GLY A 401 27.96 11.47 22.14
CA GLY A 401 28.89 10.67 21.33
C GLY A 401 28.16 9.69 20.44
N ARG A 402 28.43 8.38 20.58
CA ARG A 402 27.71 7.30 19.88
C ARG A 402 26.41 6.87 20.59
N ALA A 403 26.16 7.30 21.82
CA ALA A 403 24.95 6.94 22.55
C ALA A 403 23.78 7.84 22.16
N LEU A 404 22.64 7.23 21.87
CA LEU A 404 21.38 7.88 21.56
C LEU A 404 20.32 7.45 22.58
N ARG A 405 19.71 8.43 23.25
CA ARG A 405 18.58 8.19 24.14
C ARG A 405 17.35 8.88 23.60
N ILE A 406 16.30 8.10 23.34
CA ILE A 406 15.02 8.58 22.80
C ILE A 406 13.96 8.27 23.84
N ASN A 407 13.29 9.32 24.36
CA ASN A 407 12.10 9.17 25.20
C ASN A 407 10.88 9.42 24.34
N VAL A 408 9.86 8.59 24.48
CA VAL A 408 8.60 8.71 23.75
C VAL A 408 7.46 8.51 24.72
N GLN A 409 6.39 9.28 24.56
CA GLN A 409 5.16 9.07 25.30
C GLN A 409 3.92 9.28 24.45
N LEU A 410 2.85 8.60 24.81
CA LEU A 410 1.52 8.75 24.24
C LEU A 410 0.62 9.36 25.33
N VAL A 411 -0.04 10.45 24.98
CA VAL A 411 -0.88 11.22 25.91
C VAL A 411 -2.29 11.32 25.32
N GLU A 412 -3.31 11.16 26.14
CA GLU A 412 -4.69 11.49 25.79
C GLU A 412 -4.88 13.00 25.92
N ALA A 413 -5.16 13.67 24.79
CA ALA A 413 -5.19 15.12 24.74
C ALA A 413 -6.27 15.76 25.63
N ALA A 414 -7.45 15.13 25.78
CA ALA A 414 -8.56 15.67 26.56
C ALA A 414 -8.25 15.75 28.06
N SER A 415 -7.70 14.67 28.61
CA SER A 415 -7.35 14.57 30.03
C SER A 415 -5.96 15.10 30.36
N GLY A 416 -5.03 15.12 29.37
CA GLY A 416 -3.61 15.30 29.58
C GLY A 416 -2.96 14.09 30.25
N GLY A 417 -3.68 12.97 30.35
CA GLY A 417 -3.21 11.72 30.96
C GLY A 417 -2.23 10.97 30.08
N GLN A 418 -1.09 10.60 30.64
CA GLN A 418 -0.11 9.75 29.95
C GLN A 418 -0.61 8.31 29.89
N LEU A 419 -0.79 7.77 28.69
CA LEU A 419 -1.23 6.40 28.47
C LEU A 419 -0.05 5.42 28.40
N TRP A 420 1.09 5.89 27.92
CA TRP A 420 2.30 5.10 27.76
C TRP A 420 3.53 6.00 27.66
N ALA A 421 4.66 5.51 28.16
CA ALA A 421 5.98 6.10 27.93
C ALA A 421 7.05 5.02 27.92
N GLU A 422 8.05 5.21 27.08
CA GLU A 422 9.21 4.32 26.98
C GLU A 422 10.48 5.09 26.64
N THR A 423 11.61 4.55 27.08
CA THR A 423 12.94 5.11 26.82
C THR A 423 13.77 4.09 26.04
N TYR A 424 14.19 4.48 24.86
CA TYR A 424 15.07 3.69 24.00
C TYR A 424 16.51 4.18 24.17
N ASN A 425 17.40 3.31 24.67
CA ASN A 425 18.83 3.55 24.69
C ASN A 425 19.47 2.74 23.56
N ARG A 426 20.17 3.41 22.66
CA ARG A 426 20.82 2.80 21.49
C ARG A 426 22.24 3.32 21.34
N GLU A 427 23.11 2.50 20.76
CA GLU A 427 24.40 2.94 20.26
C GLU A 427 24.32 3.05 18.74
N LEU A 428 24.85 4.13 18.20
CA LEU A 428 24.96 4.33 16.76
C LEU A 428 25.99 3.31 16.23
N GLY A 429 25.49 2.24 15.60
CA GLY A 429 26.29 1.18 14.97
C GLY A 429 27.03 1.63 13.71
N ASP A 430 27.81 0.73 13.13
CA ASP A 430 28.57 1.01 11.89
C ASP A 430 27.64 1.15 10.66
N GLY A 431 26.36 0.69 10.74
CA GLY A 431 25.31 0.92 9.75
C GLY A 431 24.72 2.34 9.76
N GLY A 432 25.17 3.21 10.66
CA GLY A 432 24.76 4.60 10.73
C GLY A 432 23.49 4.87 11.57
N PRO A 433 23.07 6.16 11.66
CA PRO A 433 21.93 6.58 12.48
C PRO A 433 20.57 6.07 11.94
N PHE A 434 20.43 5.87 10.63
CA PHE A 434 19.17 5.50 10.00
C PHE A 434 18.66 4.13 10.44
N GLU A 435 19.52 3.10 10.47
CA GLU A 435 19.16 1.76 10.92
C GLU A 435 18.67 1.76 12.38
N THR A 436 19.32 2.58 13.22
CA THR A 436 18.95 2.76 14.62
C THR A 436 17.57 3.45 14.76
N LEU A 437 17.30 4.47 13.97
CA LEU A 437 16.01 5.17 13.97
C LEU A 437 14.89 4.29 13.43
N ASP A 438 15.16 3.49 12.40
CA ASP A 438 14.19 2.52 11.86
C ASP A 438 13.77 1.50 12.92
N ASP A 439 14.71 0.90 13.70
CA ASP A 439 14.36 -0.02 14.80
C ASP A 439 13.51 0.67 15.87
N VAL A 440 13.83 1.91 16.24
CA VAL A 440 13.05 2.67 17.23
C VAL A 440 11.68 3.04 16.69
N THR A 441 11.58 3.50 15.44
CA THR A 441 10.31 3.80 14.77
C THR A 441 9.42 2.57 14.73
N ASP A 442 9.97 1.43 14.33
CA ASP A 442 9.23 0.16 14.24
C ASP A 442 8.65 -0.24 15.60
N ARG A 443 9.41 -0.07 16.69
CA ARG A 443 8.97 -0.36 18.06
C ARG A 443 7.88 0.61 18.54
N ILE A 444 8.06 1.91 18.32
CA ILE A 444 7.06 2.93 18.67
C ILE A 444 5.74 2.61 17.97
N VAL A 445 5.79 2.42 16.67
CA VAL A 445 4.60 2.17 15.83
C VAL A 445 3.91 0.87 16.24
N ALA A 446 4.67 -0.22 16.44
CA ALA A 446 4.13 -1.49 16.87
C ALA A 446 3.48 -1.44 18.27
N THR A 447 4.09 -0.70 19.22
CA THR A 447 3.56 -0.55 20.58
C THR A 447 2.34 0.37 20.62
N VAL A 448 2.35 1.47 19.89
CA VAL A 448 1.26 2.45 19.90
C VAL A 448 0.07 1.97 19.08
N ALA A 449 0.30 1.49 17.85
CA ALA A 449 -0.74 1.19 16.86
C ALA A 449 -0.87 -0.30 16.51
N GLY A 450 -0.13 -1.21 17.10
CA GLY A 450 -0.34 -2.64 16.87
C GLY A 450 -1.74 -3.10 17.33
N GLY A 451 -2.24 -4.23 16.83
CA GLY A 451 -3.57 -4.75 17.18
C GLY A 451 -3.78 -5.00 18.69
N HIS A 452 -2.70 -5.09 19.46
CA HIS A 452 -2.68 -5.12 20.93
C HIS A 452 -1.99 -3.87 21.51
N GLY A 453 -1.83 -2.82 20.71
CA GLY A 453 -1.16 -1.59 21.10
C GLY A 453 -1.95 -0.75 22.11
N VAL A 454 -1.30 0.29 22.58
CA VAL A 454 -1.88 1.17 23.61
C VAL A 454 -3.14 1.87 23.11
N LEU A 455 -3.18 2.29 21.86
CA LEU A 455 -4.34 2.95 21.26
C LEU A 455 -5.53 2.00 21.21
N VAL A 456 -5.36 0.77 20.73
CA VAL A 456 -6.45 -0.22 20.63
C VAL A 456 -7.05 -0.52 22.01
N ARG A 457 -6.21 -0.66 23.05
CA ARG A 457 -6.68 -0.86 24.44
C ARG A 457 -7.43 0.35 25.00
N SER A 458 -6.97 1.56 24.70
CA SER A 458 -7.65 2.79 25.11
C SER A 458 -9.01 2.98 24.43
N MET A 459 -9.10 2.58 23.14
CA MET A 459 -10.36 2.55 22.38
C MET A 459 -11.39 1.63 22.99
N ALA A 460 -10.93 0.45 23.41
CA ALA A 460 -11.78 -0.57 24.03
C ALA A 460 -12.61 -0.03 25.21
N THR A 461 -12.03 0.91 25.93
CA THR A 461 -12.66 1.54 27.11
C THR A 461 -13.67 2.62 26.72
N ALA A 462 -13.40 3.36 25.63
CA ALA A 462 -14.17 4.54 25.23
C ALA A 462 -15.39 4.27 24.33
N THR A 463 -15.40 3.15 23.57
CA THR A 463 -16.46 2.85 22.57
C THR A 463 -17.69 2.12 23.14
N ARG A 464 -17.77 1.87 24.45
CA ARG A 464 -18.89 1.14 25.07
C ARG A 464 -20.24 1.89 25.08
N GLU A 465 -20.27 3.17 24.78
CA GLU A 465 -21.43 4.04 25.07
C GLU A 465 -22.47 4.22 23.95
N LYS A 466 -22.15 3.92 22.68
CA LYS A 466 -23.15 4.09 21.58
C LYS A 466 -23.82 2.77 21.19
N PRO A 467 -25.15 2.78 20.90
CA PRO A 467 -25.85 1.59 20.39
C PRO A 467 -25.24 1.11 19.07
N LEU A 468 -25.12 -0.21 18.88
CA LEU A 468 -24.56 -0.81 17.64
C LEU A 468 -25.40 -0.54 16.39
N GLU A 469 -26.66 -0.23 16.58
CA GLU A 469 -27.64 0.04 15.51
C GLU A 469 -27.34 1.35 14.77
N GLU A 470 -26.75 2.33 15.47
CA GLU A 470 -26.45 3.68 14.95
C GLU A 470 -24.98 3.85 14.56
N ALA A 471 -24.15 2.82 14.78
CA ALA A 471 -22.72 2.91 14.51
C ALA A 471 -22.42 2.92 13.00
N SER A 472 -21.45 3.75 12.58
CA SER A 472 -20.86 3.72 11.24
C SER A 472 -19.95 2.51 11.06
N ALA A 473 -19.58 2.18 9.82
CA ALA A 473 -18.66 1.10 9.52
C ALA A 473 -17.31 1.26 10.26
N SER A 474 -16.74 2.45 10.29
CA SER A 474 -15.48 2.73 11.00
C SER A 474 -15.60 2.56 12.52
N GLN A 475 -16.76 2.92 13.12
CA GLN A 475 -17.00 2.71 14.54
C GLN A 475 -17.15 1.22 14.88
N LEU A 476 -17.78 0.43 14.01
CA LEU A 476 -17.87 -1.03 14.17
C LEU A 476 -16.50 -1.70 14.03
N VAL A 477 -15.65 -1.25 13.08
CA VAL A 477 -14.26 -1.73 12.98
C VAL A 477 -13.49 -1.49 14.27
N SER A 478 -13.65 -0.31 14.88
CA SER A 478 -13.02 0.00 16.16
C SER A 478 -13.52 -0.94 17.29
N ARG A 479 -14.82 -1.25 17.31
CA ARG A 479 -15.41 -2.20 18.28
C ARG A 479 -14.94 -3.65 18.05
N TRP A 480 -14.77 -4.04 16.80
CA TRP A 480 -14.26 -5.35 16.46
C TRP A 480 -12.85 -5.57 17.07
N PHE A 481 -11.94 -4.61 17.04
CA PHE A 481 -10.65 -4.70 17.70
C PHE A 481 -10.78 -4.96 19.21
N THR A 482 -11.81 -4.40 19.86
CA THR A 482 -12.10 -4.67 21.28
C THR A 482 -12.66 -6.09 21.49
N TYR A 483 -13.57 -6.51 20.60
CA TYR A 483 -14.19 -7.83 20.66
C TYR A 483 -13.14 -8.95 20.50
N VAL A 484 -12.19 -8.81 19.58
CA VAL A 484 -11.11 -9.79 19.34
C VAL A 484 -10.30 -10.09 20.62
N LEU A 485 -10.22 -9.14 21.55
CA LEU A 485 -9.52 -9.32 22.82
C LEU A 485 -10.35 -10.10 23.88
N GLN A 486 -11.68 -10.21 23.74
CA GLN A 486 -12.58 -10.76 24.75
C GLN A 486 -13.33 -12.02 24.33
N LEU A 487 -13.54 -12.24 23.04
CA LEU A 487 -14.18 -13.41 22.42
C LEU A 487 -15.53 -13.84 23.05
N LYS A 488 -16.41 -12.87 23.38
CA LYS A 488 -17.70 -13.18 23.98
C LYS A 488 -18.74 -13.56 22.92
N ALA A 489 -19.39 -14.71 23.06
CA ALA A 489 -20.37 -15.23 22.11
C ALA A 489 -21.57 -14.28 21.87
N GLU A 490 -22.05 -13.61 22.92
CA GLU A 490 -23.14 -12.63 22.82
C GLU A 490 -22.74 -11.41 21.98
N GLU A 491 -21.55 -10.87 22.22
CA GLU A 491 -21.02 -9.73 21.46
C GLU A 491 -20.74 -10.09 20.00
N HIS A 492 -20.28 -11.32 19.73
CA HIS A 492 -20.08 -11.86 18.38
C HIS A 492 -21.36 -11.74 17.53
N ALA A 493 -22.49 -12.26 18.02
CA ALA A 493 -23.74 -12.24 17.27
C ALA A 493 -24.23 -10.81 17.00
N ARG A 494 -24.08 -9.91 17.99
CA ARG A 494 -24.47 -8.51 17.88
C ARG A 494 -23.61 -7.74 16.86
N LEU A 495 -22.28 -7.94 16.90
CA LEU A 495 -21.36 -7.33 15.96
C LEU A 495 -21.57 -7.82 14.53
N ARG A 496 -21.75 -9.14 14.35
CA ARG A 496 -22.05 -9.69 13.03
C ARG A 496 -23.29 -9.03 12.43
N ALA A 497 -24.39 -9.01 13.15
CA ALA A 497 -25.63 -8.39 12.66
C ALA A 497 -25.48 -6.88 12.41
N ALA A 498 -24.64 -6.17 13.17
CA ALA A 498 -24.36 -4.76 12.97
C ALA A 498 -23.52 -4.54 11.69
N PHE A 499 -22.50 -5.35 11.45
CA PHE A 499 -21.71 -5.28 10.20
C PHE A 499 -22.55 -5.62 8.97
N GLU A 500 -23.38 -6.65 9.01
CA GLU A 500 -24.30 -7.01 7.91
C GLU A 500 -25.23 -5.84 7.56
N ARG A 501 -25.79 -5.16 8.57
CA ARG A 501 -26.65 -3.98 8.35
C ARG A 501 -25.89 -2.78 7.80
N VAL A 502 -24.72 -2.45 8.36
CA VAL A 502 -23.98 -1.27 7.93
C VAL A 502 -23.42 -1.44 6.53
N LEU A 503 -22.96 -2.63 6.16
CA LEU A 503 -22.44 -2.92 4.83
C LEU A 503 -23.49 -2.90 3.73
N ASN A 504 -24.77 -3.06 4.06
CA ASN A 504 -25.87 -2.77 3.13
C ASN A 504 -26.02 -1.27 2.81
N ARG A 505 -25.61 -0.38 3.73
CA ARG A 505 -25.65 1.08 3.55
C ARG A 505 -24.31 1.63 3.05
N GLU A 506 -23.20 1.04 3.47
CA GLU A 506 -21.83 1.44 3.19
C GLU A 506 -21.06 0.28 2.52
N PRO A 507 -21.45 -0.19 1.33
CA PRO A 507 -20.92 -1.43 0.73
C PRO A 507 -19.43 -1.35 0.34
N ASN A 508 -18.88 -0.14 0.23
CA ASN A 508 -17.49 0.09 -0.22
C ASN A 508 -16.50 0.29 0.94
N HIS A 509 -16.77 -0.26 2.11
CA HIS A 509 -15.87 -0.16 3.28
C HIS A 509 -15.06 -1.46 3.46
N ALA A 510 -13.83 -1.49 2.94
CA ALA A 510 -12.97 -2.68 2.91
C ALA A 510 -12.73 -3.30 4.29
N ASP A 511 -12.30 -2.48 5.28
CA ASP A 511 -12.03 -2.99 6.64
C ASP A 511 -13.28 -3.59 7.32
N ALA A 512 -14.46 -3.06 7.05
CA ALA A 512 -15.69 -3.61 7.60
C ALA A 512 -16.03 -4.98 7.00
N TRP A 513 -15.78 -5.19 5.69
CA TRP A 513 -15.87 -6.51 5.07
C TRP A 513 -14.85 -7.48 5.64
N ALA A 514 -13.61 -7.02 5.90
CA ALA A 514 -12.58 -7.84 6.55
C ALA A 514 -13.00 -8.26 7.97
N CYS A 515 -13.53 -7.34 8.78
CA CYS A 515 -14.02 -7.68 10.12
C CYS A 515 -15.19 -8.68 10.06
N LEU A 516 -16.10 -8.51 9.11
CA LEU A 516 -17.22 -9.45 8.92
C LEU A 516 -16.73 -10.84 8.48
N SER A 517 -15.70 -10.91 7.62
CA SER A 517 -15.04 -12.17 7.25
C SER A 517 -14.50 -12.90 8.48
N ASN A 518 -13.81 -12.20 9.38
CA ASN A 518 -13.30 -12.78 10.62
C ASN A 518 -14.44 -13.33 11.51
N LEU A 519 -15.52 -12.57 11.67
CA LEU A 519 -16.68 -13.04 12.45
C LEU A 519 -17.26 -14.33 11.84
N TYR A 520 -17.42 -14.41 10.52
CA TYR A 520 -17.88 -15.64 9.86
C TYR A 520 -16.88 -16.80 10.01
N CYS A 521 -15.58 -16.52 9.92
CA CYS A 521 -14.55 -17.53 10.14
C CYS A 521 -14.62 -18.09 11.56
N TRP A 522 -14.84 -17.25 12.55
CA TRP A 522 -14.90 -17.64 13.97
C TRP A 522 -16.19 -18.36 14.35
N GLU A 523 -17.27 -18.25 13.58
CA GLU A 523 -18.40 -19.17 13.68
C GLU A 523 -17.96 -20.63 13.52
N TYR A 524 -17.04 -20.88 12.57
CA TYR A 524 -16.49 -22.21 12.34
C TYR A 524 -15.39 -22.57 13.35
N VAL A 525 -14.41 -21.67 13.53
CA VAL A 525 -13.21 -21.95 14.34
C VAL A 525 -13.57 -22.13 15.81
N HIS A 526 -14.28 -21.17 16.40
CA HIS A 526 -14.63 -21.15 17.82
C HIS A 526 -16.06 -21.60 18.10
N ARG A 527 -16.79 -22.06 17.08
CA ARG A 527 -18.21 -22.48 17.18
C ARG A 527 -19.12 -21.42 17.78
N LEU A 528 -18.82 -20.12 17.50
CA LEU A 528 -19.55 -18.97 18.01
C LEU A 528 -20.77 -18.67 17.13
N ASN A 529 -21.97 -19.00 17.62
CA ASN A 529 -23.24 -18.70 16.94
C ASN A 529 -23.25 -19.09 15.44
N PRO A 530 -22.88 -20.33 15.05
CA PRO A 530 -22.70 -20.71 13.67
C PRO A 530 -24.01 -20.64 12.90
N LEU A 531 -23.95 -20.03 11.71
CA LEU A 531 -24.97 -20.10 10.68
C LEU A 531 -24.51 -21.02 9.54
N GLU A 532 -25.39 -21.22 8.54
CA GLU A 532 -25.03 -22.02 7.38
C GLU A 532 -23.80 -21.48 6.65
N LYS A 533 -22.93 -22.37 6.21
CA LYS A 533 -21.78 -22.12 5.34
C LYS A 533 -20.85 -21.00 5.82
N PRO A 534 -20.36 -21.04 7.08
CA PRO A 534 -19.59 -19.95 7.63
C PRO A 534 -18.29 -19.67 6.84
N MET A 535 -17.59 -20.70 6.37
CA MET A 535 -16.34 -20.53 5.63
C MET A 535 -16.55 -19.97 4.20
N GLU A 536 -17.65 -20.34 3.52
CA GLU A 536 -17.99 -19.75 2.21
C GLU A 536 -18.26 -18.25 2.36
N ARG A 537 -19.02 -17.86 3.39
CA ARG A 537 -19.30 -16.44 3.72
C ARG A 537 -18.04 -15.69 4.12
N ALA A 538 -17.14 -16.31 4.89
CA ALA A 538 -15.88 -15.71 5.28
C ALA A 538 -14.99 -15.41 4.07
N LEU A 539 -14.85 -16.38 3.15
CA LEU A 539 -14.09 -16.18 1.91
C LEU A 539 -14.69 -15.07 1.04
N GLU A 540 -16.02 -15.08 0.84
CA GLU A 540 -16.68 -14.06 0.03
C GLU A 540 -16.46 -12.66 0.63
N ALA A 541 -16.63 -12.49 1.94
CA ALA A 541 -16.42 -11.21 2.61
C ALA A 541 -14.97 -10.74 2.52
N ALA A 542 -13.98 -11.64 2.71
CA ALA A 542 -12.57 -11.30 2.56
C ALA A 542 -12.22 -10.90 1.13
N TRP A 543 -12.73 -11.63 0.12
CA TRP A 543 -12.56 -11.27 -1.29
C TRP A 543 -13.15 -9.90 -1.63
N ARG A 544 -14.31 -9.56 -1.09
CA ARG A 544 -14.90 -8.22 -1.23
C ARG A 544 -13.98 -7.14 -0.65
N ALA A 545 -13.43 -7.39 0.54
CA ALA A 545 -12.50 -6.44 1.19
C ALA A 545 -11.30 -6.12 0.29
N VAL A 546 -10.60 -7.13 -0.22
CA VAL A 546 -9.40 -6.92 -1.05
C VAL A 546 -9.72 -6.45 -2.48
N THR A 547 -10.95 -6.67 -2.96
CA THR A 547 -11.43 -6.13 -4.24
C THR A 547 -11.75 -4.64 -4.13
N ILE A 548 -12.35 -4.21 -3.02
CA ILE A 548 -12.65 -2.79 -2.75
C ILE A 548 -11.36 -2.01 -2.55
N ASP A 549 -10.44 -2.55 -1.75
CA ASP A 549 -9.13 -1.93 -1.51
C ASP A 549 -8.03 -3.00 -1.51
N PRO A 550 -7.28 -3.13 -2.63
CA PRO A 550 -6.13 -4.04 -2.71
C PRO A 550 -4.98 -3.71 -1.73
N ALA A 551 -4.97 -2.52 -1.12
CA ALA A 551 -4.03 -2.13 -0.09
C ALA A 551 -4.54 -2.41 1.34
N CYS A 552 -5.75 -2.92 1.51
CA CYS A 552 -6.31 -3.28 2.80
C CYS A 552 -5.57 -4.48 3.40
N GLN A 553 -4.62 -4.21 4.31
CA GLN A 553 -3.85 -5.26 4.98
C GLN A 553 -4.76 -6.22 5.75
N LEU A 554 -5.77 -5.68 6.45
CA LEU A 554 -6.71 -6.50 7.23
C LEU A 554 -7.50 -7.45 6.30
N GLY A 555 -7.91 -6.97 5.12
CA GLY A 555 -8.58 -7.80 4.09
C GLY A 555 -7.73 -9.01 3.68
N TRP A 556 -6.46 -8.78 3.36
CA TRP A 556 -5.53 -9.86 3.01
C TRP A 556 -5.23 -10.79 4.17
N GLN A 557 -5.14 -10.28 5.41
CA GLN A 557 -5.00 -11.12 6.61
C GLN A 557 -6.21 -12.03 6.79
N GLN A 558 -7.42 -11.50 6.64
CA GLN A 558 -8.64 -12.30 6.79
C GLN A 558 -8.84 -13.28 5.64
N LEU A 559 -8.43 -12.92 4.42
CA LEU A 559 -8.41 -13.84 3.30
C LEU A 559 -7.44 -15.01 3.55
N ALA A 560 -6.25 -14.72 4.07
CA ALA A 560 -5.31 -15.76 4.48
C ALA A 560 -5.89 -16.67 5.57
N GLU A 561 -6.50 -16.10 6.61
CA GLU A 561 -7.16 -16.86 7.69
C GLU A 561 -8.25 -17.78 7.13
N ALA A 562 -9.13 -17.26 6.29
CA ALA A 562 -10.22 -18.02 5.68
C ALA A 562 -9.69 -19.16 4.79
N HIS A 563 -8.67 -18.93 3.97
CA HIS A 563 -8.04 -20.00 3.17
C HIS A 563 -7.35 -21.05 4.03
N PHE A 564 -6.68 -20.64 5.13
CA PHE A 564 -6.06 -21.59 6.07
C PHE A 564 -7.10 -22.57 6.65
N PHE A 565 -8.22 -22.07 7.17
CA PHE A 565 -9.28 -22.92 7.74
C PHE A 565 -10.11 -23.65 6.68
N ALA A 566 -10.14 -23.16 5.44
CA ALA A 566 -10.66 -23.89 4.29
C ALA A 566 -9.69 -24.98 3.77
N ARG A 567 -8.50 -25.12 4.34
CA ARG A 567 -7.43 -26.05 3.95
C ARG A 567 -6.81 -25.78 2.57
N ASP A 568 -7.02 -24.61 2.00
CA ASP A 568 -6.31 -24.15 0.80
C ASP A 568 -4.99 -23.46 1.17
N TYR A 569 -3.99 -24.27 1.47
CA TYR A 569 -2.70 -23.75 1.93
C TYR A 569 -1.89 -23.01 0.88
N THR A 570 -2.21 -23.20 -0.41
CA THR A 570 -1.57 -22.43 -1.50
C THR A 570 -2.07 -21.00 -1.51
N ALA A 571 -3.38 -20.80 -1.60
CA ALA A 571 -3.99 -19.48 -1.56
C ALA A 571 -3.75 -18.79 -0.20
N PHE A 572 -3.69 -19.56 0.90
CA PHE A 572 -3.29 -19.03 2.22
C PHE A 572 -1.91 -18.37 2.19
N ARG A 573 -0.89 -19.04 1.63
CA ARG A 573 0.47 -18.50 1.56
C ARG A 573 0.53 -17.20 0.78
N ASP A 574 -0.09 -17.17 -0.40
CA ASP A 574 -0.11 -15.99 -1.27
C ASP A 574 -0.76 -14.79 -0.57
N ALA A 575 -1.91 -15.00 0.07
CA ALA A 575 -2.60 -13.97 0.82
C ALA A 575 -1.82 -13.50 2.06
N ALA A 576 -1.18 -14.44 2.78
CA ALA A 576 -0.36 -14.13 3.95
C ALA A 576 0.87 -13.29 3.59
N GLU A 577 1.58 -13.62 2.50
CA GLU A 577 2.71 -12.84 2.00
C GLU A 577 2.28 -11.43 1.61
N ARG A 578 1.17 -11.29 0.93
CA ARG A 578 0.62 -10.00 0.55
C ARG A 578 0.28 -9.15 1.79
N ALA A 579 -0.38 -9.73 2.79
CA ALA A 579 -0.71 -9.04 4.04
C ALA A 579 0.55 -8.55 4.78
N ILE A 580 1.59 -9.40 4.88
CA ILE A 580 2.85 -9.04 5.54
C ILE A 580 3.59 -7.93 4.77
N ALA A 581 3.58 -7.98 3.43
CA ALA A 581 4.25 -7.00 2.57
C ALA A 581 3.61 -5.61 2.66
N LEU A 582 2.27 -5.52 2.77
CA LEU A 582 1.54 -4.25 2.83
C LEU A 582 1.90 -3.41 4.05
N ASN A 583 2.10 -4.03 5.22
CA ASN A 583 2.58 -3.33 6.40
C ASN A 583 3.45 -4.24 7.26
N SER A 584 4.74 -4.25 6.99
CA SER A 584 5.73 -5.05 7.72
C SER A 584 5.92 -4.61 9.19
N ARG A 585 5.46 -3.41 9.55
CA ARG A 585 5.52 -2.84 10.92
C ARG A 585 4.35 -3.30 11.80
N ASN A 586 3.31 -3.89 11.23
CA ASN A 586 2.20 -4.44 12.00
C ASN A 586 2.60 -5.77 12.68
N SER A 587 3.04 -5.66 13.94
CA SER A 587 3.48 -6.81 14.74
C SER A 587 2.37 -7.84 14.97
N HIS A 588 1.10 -7.40 15.11
CA HIS A 588 -0.03 -8.31 15.31
C HIS A 588 -0.28 -9.20 14.08
N THR A 589 -0.43 -8.58 12.89
CA THR A 589 -0.60 -9.34 11.64
C THR A 589 0.56 -10.30 11.42
N ARG A 590 1.80 -9.86 11.66
CA ARG A 590 2.99 -10.69 11.53
C ARG A 590 3.00 -11.88 12.50
N ALA A 591 2.64 -11.67 13.77
CA ALA A 591 2.57 -12.73 14.77
C ALA A 591 1.49 -13.73 14.43
N TYR A 592 0.29 -13.25 14.08
CA TYR A 592 -0.86 -14.11 13.79
C TYR A 592 -0.64 -14.95 12.53
N LEU A 593 -0.20 -14.33 11.44
CA LEU A 593 0.14 -15.08 10.23
C LEU A 593 1.35 -16.00 10.44
N GLY A 594 2.33 -15.61 11.27
CA GLY A 594 3.44 -16.46 11.66
C GLY A 594 2.98 -17.72 12.40
N LEU A 595 1.99 -17.60 13.28
CA LEU A 595 1.35 -18.74 13.95
C LEU A 595 0.69 -19.68 12.93
N LEU A 596 -0.14 -19.14 12.02
CA LEU A 596 -0.81 -19.94 10.99
C LEU A 596 0.18 -20.60 10.01
N ILE A 597 1.26 -19.89 9.63
CA ILE A 597 2.34 -20.44 8.79
C ILE A 597 3.04 -21.60 9.51
N ALA A 598 3.33 -21.48 10.80
CA ALA A 598 3.88 -22.59 11.57
C ALA A 598 2.93 -23.80 11.57
N PHE A 599 1.65 -23.56 11.84
CA PHE A 599 0.62 -24.61 11.91
C PHE A 599 0.27 -25.23 10.55
N SER A 600 0.58 -24.53 9.44
CA SER A 600 0.51 -25.11 8.08
C SER A 600 1.67 -26.05 7.75
N GLY A 601 2.65 -26.21 8.68
CA GLY A 601 3.82 -27.07 8.52
C GLY A 601 5.15 -26.33 8.31
N GLU A 602 5.14 -25.04 8.03
CA GLU A 602 6.34 -24.21 7.81
C GLU A 602 6.87 -23.63 9.15
N TRP A 603 7.24 -24.52 10.10
CA TRP A 603 7.55 -24.16 11.47
C TRP A 603 8.66 -23.12 11.62
N ASP A 604 9.78 -23.30 10.94
CA ASP A 604 10.93 -22.41 11.10
C ASP A 604 10.60 -21.00 10.60
N ARG A 605 9.92 -20.90 9.47
CA ARG A 605 9.45 -19.62 8.90
C ARG A 605 8.43 -18.94 9.80
N GLY A 606 7.43 -19.69 10.28
CA GLY A 606 6.39 -19.16 11.16
C GLY A 606 6.97 -18.64 12.47
N LEU A 607 7.88 -19.43 13.12
CA LEU A 607 8.54 -19.03 14.34
C LEU A 607 9.42 -17.78 14.18
N ALA A 608 10.14 -17.65 13.06
CA ALA A 608 10.93 -16.45 12.77
C ALA A 608 10.04 -15.19 12.67
N LEU A 609 8.86 -15.30 12.06
CA LEU A 609 7.90 -14.20 11.98
C LEU A 609 7.35 -13.81 13.36
N VAL A 610 6.98 -14.79 14.18
CA VAL A 610 6.52 -14.55 15.55
C VAL A 610 7.63 -13.92 16.40
N GLN A 611 8.85 -14.43 16.31
CA GLN A 611 10.00 -13.87 17.02
C GLN A 611 10.24 -12.40 16.65
N ARG A 612 10.20 -12.08 15.36
CA ARG A 612 10.36 -10.69 14.91
C ARG A 612 9.22 -9.80 15.43
N ALA A 613 7.98 -10.30 15.45
CA ALA A 613 6.84 -9.57 15.97
C ALA A 613 6.96 -9.29 17.48
N MET A 614 7.40 -10.29 18.26
CA MET A 614 7.67 -10.14 19.71
C MET A 614 8.80 -9.15 19.99
N ALA A 615 9.84 -9.14 19.15
CA ALA A 615 10.94 -8.19 19.27
C ALA A 615 10.51 -6.74 18.97
N LEU A 616 9.54 -6.54 18.05
CA LEU A 616 8.99 -5.23 17.71
C LEU A 616 8.06 -4.68 18.78
N ASN A 617 7.26 -5.53 19.41
CA ASN A 617 6.33 -5.13 20.47
C ASN A 617 6.59 -5.93 21.75
N PRO A 618 7.29 -5.37 22.75
CA PRO A 618 7.53 -6.04 24.03
C PRO A 618 6.25 -6.41 24.81
N HIS A 619 5.12 -5.78 24.50
CA HIS A 619 3.80 -6.05 25.07
C HIS A 619 2.96 -6.98 24.21
N PHE A 620 3.61 -7.93 23.54
CA PHE A 620 2.92 -8.92 22.72
C PHE A 620 1.98 -9.81 23.55
N PRO A 621 0.88 -10.31 22.96
CA PRO A 621 -0.04 -11.19 23.67
C PRO A 621 0.58 -12.58 23.92
N ASP A 622 0.22 -13.17 25.04
CA ASP A 622 0.81 -14.43 25.50
C ASP A 622 0.59 -15.62 24.54
N TRP A 623 -0.46 -15.58 23.70
CA TRP A 623 -0.67 -16.62 22.68
C TRP A 623 0.49 -16.72 21.66
N CYS A 624 1.34 -15.72 21.57
CA CYS A 624 2.57 -15.78 20.74
C CYS A 624 3.52 -16.90 21.15
N TYR A 625 3.38 -17.44 22.38
CA TYR A 625 4.15 -18.61 22.81
C TYR A 625 3.58 -19.95 22.32
N LEU A 626 2.33 -20.01 21.83
CA LEU A 626 1.71 -21.26 21.35
C LEU A 626 2.51 -21.95 20.25
N PRO A 627 2.96 -21.27 19.18
CA PRO A 627 3.75 -21.96 18.14
C PRO A 627 5.07 -22.53 18.67
N TYR A 628 5.70 -21.88 19.64
CA TYR A 628 6.92 -22.42 20.29
C TYR A 628 6.59 -23.66 21.12
N PHE A 629 5.51 -23.63 21.91
CA PHE A 629 5.04 -24.78 22.64
C PHE A 629 4.81 -25.98 21.74
N TYR A 630 4.00 -25.83 20.69
CA TYR A 630 3.68 -26.94 19.78
C TYR A 630 4.90 -27.41 18.99
N ASN A 631 5.83 -26.52 18.65
CA ASN A 631 7.07 -26.91 17.97
C ASN A 631 7.98 -27.79 18.86
N HIS A 632 8.12 -27.47 20.15
CA HIS A 632 8.86 -28.31 21.08
C HIS A 632 8.11 -29.61 21.37
N TYR A 633 6.79 -29.54 21.54
CA TYR A 633 5.96 -30.70 21.84
C TYR A 633 6.03 -31.76 20.72
N ARG A 634 5.87 -31.36 19.45
CA ARG A 634 5.97 -32.28 18.30
C ARG A 634 7.35 -32.91 18.11
N LYS A 635 8.40 -32.28 18.65
CA LYS A 635 9.77 -32.81 18.66
C LYS A 635 10.04 -33.76 19.84
N GLY A 636 9.07 -33.96 20.74
CA GLY A 636 9.24 -34.74 21.94
C GLY A 636 10.01 -34.03 23.06
N GLU A 637 10.25 -32.72 22.94
CA GLU A 637 10.98 -31.90 23.93
C GLU A 637 10.02 -31.40 25.02
N TYR A 638 9.39 -32.35 25.75
CA TYR A 638 8.23 -32.07 26.62
C TYR A 638 8.54 -31.16 27.80
N GLU A 639 9.75 -31.23 28.40
CA GLU A 639 10.17 -30.31 29.46
C GLU A 639 10.24 -28.87 28.95
N THR A 640 10.87 -28.67 27.79
CA THR A 640 10.96 -27.35 27.18
C THR A 640 9.58 -26.83 26.76
N ALA A 641 8.75 -27.69 26.19
CA ALA A 641 7.38 -27.35 25.85
C ALA A 641 6.60 -26.89 27.10
N LEU A 642 6.69 -27.64 28.23
CA LEU A 642 6.05 -27.28 29.50
C LEU A 642 6.54 -25.93 30.03
N GLN A 643 7.84 -25.62 29.93
CA GLN A 643 8.39 -24.33 30.34
C GLN A 643 7.85 -23.18 29.46
N VAL A 644 7.66 -23.41 28.19
CA VAL A 644 7.11 -22.42 27.24
C VAL A 644 5.64 -22.15 27.52
N VAL A 645 4.79 -23.19 27.63
CA VAL A 645 3.36 -23.00 27.82
C VAL A 645 3.01 -22.36 29.16
N LYS A 646 3.83 -22.52 30.18
CA LYS A 646 3.68 -21.84 31.48
C LYS A 646 3.84 -20.31 31.41
N LYS A 647 4.45 -19.78 30.37
CA LYS A 647 4.54 -18.33 30.14
C LYS A 647 3.20 -17.74 29.70
N ILE A 648 2.25 -18.55 29.26
CA ILE A 648 0.94 -18.14 28.78
C ILE A 648 -0.01 -17.95 29.96
N ASN A 649 -0.31 -16.70 30.27
CA ASN A 649 -1.23 -16.34 31.34
C ASN A 649 -2.66 -16.14 30.79
N MET A 650 -3.27 -17.23 30.35
CA MET A 650 -4.65 -17.30 29.85
C MET A 650 -5.41 -18.40 30.54
N PRO A 651 -5.79 -18.21 31.84
CA PRO A 651 -6.35 -19.29 32.65
C PRO A 651 -7.76 -19.74 32.21
N GLU A 652 -8.52 -18.89 31.54
CA GLU A 652 -9.86 -19.20 31.03
C GLU A 652 -9.84 -19.87 29.66
N ASP A 653 -8.72 -19.79 28.95
CA ASP A 653 -8.53 -20.39 27.63
C ASP A 653 -8.14 -21.88 27.78
N PRO A 654 -8.85 -22.80 27.13
CA PRO A 654 -8.57 -24.23 27.26
C PRO A 654 -7.26 -24.67 26.60
N TRP A 655 -6.78 -23.97 25.56
CA TRP A 655 -5.62 -24.38 24.76
C TRP A 655 -4.31 -24.46 25.55
N PRO A 656 -3.91 -23.43 26.31
CA PRO A 656 -2.73 -23.53 27.16
C PRO A 656 -2.88 -24.59 28.25
N GLN A 657 -4.07 -24.69 28.87
CA GLN A 657 -4.32 -25.63 29.95
C GLN A 657 -4.28 -27.09 29.49
N MET A 658 -4.89 -27.39 28.32
CA MET A 658 -4.79 -28.71 27.70
C MET A 658 -3.36 -29.01 27.25
N GLY A 659 -2.61 -28.00 26.78
CA GLY A 659 -1.19 -28.10 26.46
C GLY A 659 -0.34 -28.47 27.70
N ILE A 660 -0.59 -27.80 28.84
CA ILE A 660 0.06 -28.13 30.13
C ILE A 660 -0.28 -29.57 30.52
N ALA A 661 -1.57 -29.96 30.49
CA ALA A 661 -2.01 -31.29 30.82
C ALA A 661 -1.35 -32.36 29.92
N ALA A 662 -1.34 -32.15 28.61
CA ALA A 662 -0.72 -33.05 27.64
C ALA A 662 0.78 -33.25 27.90
N ALA A 663 1.53 -32.16 28.11
CA ALA A 663 2.96 -32.21 28.46
C ALA A 663 3.21 -32.90 29.78
N CYS A 664 2.42 -32.59 30.81
CA CYS A 664 2.48 -33.26 32.12
C CYS A 664 2.16 -34.76 32.03
N GLY A 665 1.22 -35.15 31.17
CA GLY A 665 0.94 -36.56 30.89
C GLY A 665 2.12 -37.31 30.27
N GLN A 666 2.88 -36.66 29.40
CA GLN A 666 4.12 -37.24 28.84
C GLN A 666 5.24 -37.35 29.91
N LEU A 667 5.32 -36.37 30.83
CA LEU A 667 6.35 -36.25 31.85
C LEU A 667 5.98 -36.93 33.17
N ASN A 668 4.75 -37.44 33.31
CA ASN A 668 4.21 -38.00 34.55
C ASN A 668 4.12 -36.99 35.74
N HIS A 669 3.84 -35.73 35.46
CA HIS A 669 3.68 -34.67 36.45
C HIS A 669 2.20 -34.55 36.90
N GLN A 670 1.73 -35.46 37.74
CA GLN A 670 0.31 -35.65 38.06
C GLN A 670 -0.36 -34.44 38.74
N ASP A 671 0.33 -33.78 39.69
CA ASP A 671 -0.29 -32.65 40.44
C ASP A 671 -0.53 -31.42 39.56
N MET A 672 0.42 -31.11 38.69
CA MET A 672 0.31 -30.00 37.76
C MET A 672 -0.75 -30.29 36.69
N ALA A 673 -0.77 -31.52 36.18
CA ALA A 673 -1.82 -31.96 35.25
C ALA A 673 -3.22 -31.79 35.85
N ARG A 674 -3.39 -32.20 37.09
CA ARG A 674 -4.66 -32.07 37.81
C ARG A 674 -5.10 -30.61 37.96
N ALA A 675 -4.18 -29.71 38.32
CA ALA A 675 -4.47 -28.28 38.40
C ALA A 675 -4.93 -27.68 37.05
N ALA A 676 -4.26 -28.04 35.95
CA ALA A 676 -4.64 -27.58 34.62
C ALA A 676 -6.01 -28.11 34.18
N ILE A 677 -6.28 -29.40 34.42
CA ILE A 677 -7.58 -30.05 34.15
C ILE A 677 -8.71 -29.38 34.93
N GLU A 678 -8.49 -29.01 36.22
CA GLU A 678 -9.51 -28.30 37.01
C GLU A 678 -9.86 -26.92 36.42
N LEU A 679 -8.89 -26.19 35.90
CA LEU A 679 -9.16 -24.94 35.20
C LEU A 679 -10.01 -25.16 33.94
N VAL A 680 -9.70 -26.19 33.15
CA VAL A 680 -10.52 -26.54 31.97
C VAL A 680 -11.94 -26.95 32.40
N ARG A 681 -12.06 -27.76 33.46
CA ARG A 681 -13.37 -28.19 34.00
C ARG A 681 -14.23 -27.00 34.42
N LYS A 682 -13.61 -26.00 35.03
CA LYS A 682 -14.28 -24.79 35.50
C LYS A 682 -14.76 -23.88 34.38
N HIS A 683 -13.94 -23.69 33.35
CA HIS A 683 -14.19 -22.65 32.33
C HIS A 683 -14.71 -23.22 31.00
N GLN A 684 -14.21 -24.38 30.55
CA GLN A 684 -14.50 -24.98 29.26
C GLN A 684 -14.57 -26.52 29.34
N PRO A 685 -15.53 -27.10 30.08
CA PRO A 685 -15.57 -28.53 30.39
C PRO A 685 -15.64 -29.45 29.15
N LEU A 686 -16.17 -28.97 28.03
CA LEU A 686 -16.26 -29.73 26.79
C LEU A 686 -14.89 -30.17 26.26
N TYR A 687 -13.83 -29.45 26.56
CA TYR A 687 -12.46 -29.79 26.12
C TYR A 687 -11.88 -30.99 26.86
N LEU A 688 -12.54 -31.48 27.95
CA LEU A 688 -12.17 -32.72 28.65
C LEU A 688 -12.66 -33.98 27.90
N ASP A 689 -13.59 -33.84 26.96
CA ASP A 689 -13.90 -34.86 25.98
C ASP A 689 -12.82 -34.86 24.87
N LEU A 690 -12.09 -35.97 24.75
CA LEU A 690 -11.00 -36.05 23.78
C LEU A 690 -11.51 -36.05 22.34
N LYS A 691 -12.74 -36.48 22.07
CA LYS A 691 -13.36 -36.37 20.75
C LYS A 691 -13.59 -34.90 20.37
N TYR A 692 -14.19 -34.15 21.31
CA TYR A 692 -14.41 -32.71 21.12
C TYR A 692 -13.08 -31.96 20.92
N TYR A 693 -12.08 -32.23 21.78
CA TYR A 693 -10.75 -31.64 21.72
C TYR A 693 -10.05 -31.96 20.38
N ARG A 694 -10.13 -33.22 19.93
CA ARG A 694 -9.59 -33.66 18.64
C ARG A 694 -10.17 -32.85 17.49
N GLU A 695 -11.51 -32.80 17.38
CA GLU A 695 -12.22 -32.10 16.31
C GLU A 695 -11.86 -30.62 16.25
N ASP A 696 -11.62 -29.99 17.40
CA ASP A 696 -11.22 -28.59 17.50
C ASP A 696 -9.74 -28.41 17.13
N ALA A 697 -8.86 -29.25 17.67
CA ALA A 697 -7.42 -29.19 17.43
C ALA A 697 -7.07 -29.46 15.95
N GLU A 698 -7.76 -30.41 15.32
CA GLU A 698 -7.55 -30.74 13.91
C GLU A 698 -7.82 -29.56 12.97
N LYS A 699 -8.63 -28.58 13.33
CA LYS A 699 -8.84 -27.36 12.52
C LYS A 699 -7.57 -26.55 12.38
N TRP A 700 -6.72 -26.52 13.41
CA TRP A 700 -5.56 -25.66 13.50
C TRP A 700 -4.29 -26.21 12.85
N PHE A 701 -4.15 -27.52 12.77
CA PHE A 701 -2.92 -28.15 12.27
C PHE A 701 -3.11 -28.78 10.89
N ALA A 702 -2.20 -28.48 9.96
CA ALA A 702 -2.12 -29.19 8.70
C ALA A 702 -1.65 -30.64 8.89
N ASP A 703 -0.69 -30.84 9.82
CA ASP A 703 -0.22 -32.16 10.24
C ASP A 703 -0.93 -32.58 11.53
N THR A 704 -1.91 -33.47 11.39
CA THR A 704 -2.70 -33.99 12.51
C THR A 704 -1.93 -34.94 13.42
N SER A 705 -0.71 -35.35 13.09
CA SER A 705 0.14 -36.18 13.97
C SER A 705 0.41 -35.52 15.31
N ILE A 706 0.48 -34.18 15.33
CA ILE A 706 0.62 -33.40 16.56
C ILE A 706 -0.58 -33.60 17.48
N VAL A 707 -1.79 -33.62 16.91
CA VAL A 707 -3.03 -33.85 17.69
C VAL A 707 -3.01 -35.22 18.34
N GLU A 708 -2.58 -36.25 17.60
CA GLU A 708 -2.44 -37.61 18.19
C GLU A 708 -1.42 -37.67 19.34
N GLN A 709 -0.29 -36.94 19.19
CA GLN A 709 0.69 -36.86 20.29
C GLN A 709 0.12 -36.14 21.53
N LEU A 710 -0.67 -35.07 21.35
CA LEU A 710 -1.36 -34.38 22.44
C LEU A 710 -2.37 -35.33 23.14
N LEU A 711 -3.20 -35.99 22.33
CA LEU A 711 -4.17 -36.98 22.83
C LEU A 711 -3.49 -38.12 23.61
N GLN A 712 -2.34 -38.58 23.13
CA GLN A 712 -1.56 -39.61 23.86
C GLN A 712 -1.16 -39.14 25.26
N GLY A 713 -0.67 -37.87 25.37
CA GLY A 713 -0.35 -37.27 26.67
C GLY A 713 -1.57 -37.18 27.59
N LEU A 714 -2.70 -36.74 27.03
CA LEU A 714 -3.96 -36.59 27.79
C LEU A 714 -4.55 -37.95 28.22
N ARG A 715 -4.45 -38.99 27.37
CA ARG A 715 -4.89 -40.37 27.74
C ARG A 715 -4.09 -40.96 28.91
N LYS A 716 -2.79 -40.62 29.03
CA LYS A 716 -1.96 -41.02 30.18
C LYS A 716 -2.48 -40.46 31.52
N LEU A 717 -3.27 -39.39 31.49
CA LEU A 717 -3.92 -38.78 32.65
C LEU A 717 -5.34 -39.34 32.89
N GLY A 718 -5.78 -40.31 32.09
CA GLY A 718 -7.09 -40.96 32.24
C GLY A 718 -8.25 -40.22 31.55
N LEU A 719 -7.96 -39.16 30.74
CA LEU A 719 -8.98 -38.53 29.91
C LEU A 719 -9.38 -39.48 28.77
N LYS A 720 -10.66 -39.47 28.40
CA LYS A 720 -11.27 -40.38 27.42
C LYS A 720 -12.19 -39.64 26.49
N ASP A 721 -12.56 -40.27 25.37
CA ASP A 721 -13.70 -39.85 24.56
C ASP A 721 -14.98 -40.10 25.40
N PHE A 722 -15.85 -39.10 25.55
CA PHE A 722 -17.16 -39.35 26.11
C PHE A 722 -17.94 -40.17 25.11
N THR A 723 -18.18 -41.44 25.39
CA THR A 723 -19.14 -42.23 24.63
C THR A 723 -20.52 -41.63 24.87
N ASP A 724 -21.32 -41.48 23.81
CA ASP A 724 -22.75 -41.19 23.94
C ASP A 724 -23.36 -42.20 24.92
N SER A 725 -23.35 -41.90 26.19
CA SER A 725 -24.18 -42.62 27.18
C SER A 725 -25.56 -42.00 27.09
N SER A 726 -26.35 -42.54 26.14
CA SER A 726 -27.78 -42.65 26.33
C SER A 726 -28.03 -43.44 27.59
N GLU A 727 -28.13 -42.72 28.77
CA GLU A 727 -28.97 -43.12 29.89
C GLU A 727 -29.18 -41.91 30.81
#